data_39c441c55b2609a4a9703f41565fad72
#
_entry.id   39c441c55b2609a4a9703f41565fad72
#
_cell.length_a   1.000
_cell.length_b   1.000
_cell.length_c   1.000
_cell.angle_alpha   90.00
_cell.angle_beta   90.00
_cell.angle_gamma   90.00
#
_symmetry.space_group_name_H-M   'P 1'
#
loop_
_entity.id
_entity.type
_entity.pdbx_description
1 polymer ?
#
loop_
_entity_poly.entity_id
_entity_poly.type
_entity_poly.pdbx_seq_one_letter_code
_entity_poly.pdbx_strand_id
1 'polypeptide(L)'
;MRLSSSCLLSGHRRAGWLTLCVAGLVVPGAAAQPLVLVNHVGYDVAGPKRAIVQGRKGDAVRSCEVQDAASGARVLAAEPRAAGSVARWRDWTYWTVDFSSWQREGEFRVTCTTGGGAVSSSPFHIEKGVLERRTLSDVLYYFKGQRASGLLDQADRAVPLEGRRDRVVDAHGGWYDATGDYGKHLSHLSYSTYFNPQQIPLTAWGLLKTYDLLQRRSDPLFRQYLGRLLDEGAWGADYLVRVQAPGGSFYRSVSGPGPAKRPDDRRIARDGRGKAITSTDEAAYQSSFRAGGGVAIAALAQAALLQAPGEREADYLRAAEDAWAFLAAHNEHLTNDGHENIVDDYSALLAATELFRATRKPEYKRAADARATRLLARLSPAPRAYWRANDQDRPFFHAADAGLPVTSLVAYLDIVDDKPRAAVLDAVRASLEWELAVTSEVANPFGYARQLVQTRAGVREARFFFPHDTETAPWWQGENARLASLAFAARAALPYFADDPDFSGRLRRYAQDQLDWILGRNPFDAALLEGAGHHNPEYRFLGSFEYTNAPGGIVNGITAGFADPQGIDFNLPHTTTGGDNDWRWGEQWLPHATWYLLAVAAGEGPSRPPDGRVIIGYVFAQDRVLDPAAIAAEKLTHINYAFANIKEGRVVEGFAHDDENYRVLTGLRQRNPSLKILVSVGGWTWSGGFSDAVLTKESRAKFVESAVDFVRRHDLDGFDVDWEYPGLPGDGNVNRPQDKQNFTAVMADLRAALDKEGAARGRHLLLTFAAGASSNFLAHTEMDVVQASVDYVNLMTYDFREAEGDPQAGHHSNLYTHPDDPHRMSADRAVREFLAAGVPAGKLVLGVPFYGRAWGDVDPTGDGLYQEGKAPSERIQTRYGSLAALATQPGWVRRWDALAQAPFLWNAERRIFVGFDDPESLRVKSRYIREHGLAGAMFWEYSSDPTGALLGALFEGLRGGSATP
;
A
#
# COMPACT_ATOMS: atom_id res chain seq x y z
N MET A 1 -5.63 -66.68 -14.28
CA MET A 1 -6.60 -67.79 -14.29
C MET A 1 -7.81 -67.35 -15.11
N ARG A 2 -8.05 -68.09 -16.20
CA ARG A 2 -9.23 -67.92 -17.10
C ARG A 2 -10.50 -68.41 -16.41
N LEU A 3 -11.65 -67.85 -16.87
CA LEU A 3 -12.92 -68.57 -17.14
C LEU A 3 -13.98 -67.43 -17.31
N SER A 4 -14.44 -67.04 -18.44
CA SER A 4 -15.25 -67.67 -19.52
C SER A 4 -16.74 -67.86 -19.18
N SER A 5 -17.62 -67.23 -20.03
CA SER A 5 -18.82 -67.74 -20.69
C SER A 5 -20.10 -67.91 -19.84
N SER A 6 -21.27 -67.60 -20.22
CA SER A 6 -22.03 -67.72 -21.53
C SER A 6 -23.44 -67.19 -21.31
N CYS A 7 -24.02 -66.59 -22.27
CA CYS A 7 -25.11 -66.99 -23.17
C CYS A 7 -26.46 -67.50 -22.63
N LEU A 8 -27.58 -66.86 -23.06
CA LEU A 8 -28.67 -67.42 -23.90
C LEU A 8 -29.86 -66.49 -23.90
N LEU A 9 -30.19 -65.90 -25.05
CA LEU A 9 -31.34 -66.15 -25.98
C LEU A 9 -32.73 -66.16 -25.30
N SER A 10 -33.75 -65.28 -25.70
CA SER A 10 -34.50 -65.33 -26.93
C SER A 10 -35.77 -64.46 -26.82
N GLY A 11 -36.26 -63.96 -27.98
CA GLY A 11 -37.62 -63.47 -28.01
C GLY A 11 -37.87 -62.40 -29.12
N HIS A 12 -38.13 -62.90 -30.34
CA HIS A 12 -38.61 -62.10 -31.46
C HIS A 12 -39.99 -61.51 -31.19
N ARG A 13 -40.23 -60.19 -31.52
CA ARG A 13 -41.44 -59.77 -32.17
C ARG A 13 -41.11 -58.59 -33.08
N ARG A 14 -41.47 -58.77 -34.34
CA ARG A 14 -41.51 -57.75 -35.44
C ARG A 14 -42.64 -56.78 -35.19
N ALA A 15 -42.43 -55.48 -35.33
CA ALA A 15 -43.47 -54.50 -35.63
C ALA A 15 -42.86 -53.41 -36.54
N GLY A 16 -43.58 -53.05 -37.54
CA GLY A 16 -43.23 -52.44 -38.79
C GLY A 16 -42.71 -50.97 -38.66
N TRP A 17 -41.94 -50.62 -39.62
CA TRP A 17 -41.48 -49.30 -39.90
C TRP A 17 -42.51 -48.45 -40.59
N LEU A 18 -43.08 -47.42 -39.91
CA LEU A 18 -43.73 -46.29 -40.58
C LEU A 18 -42.68 -45.16 -40.62
N THR A 19 -42.17 -44.89 -41.80
CA THR A 19 -41.33 -43.77 -42.10
C THR A 19 -42.17 -42.51 -42.12
N LEU A 20 -42.19 -41.74 -41.02
CA LEU A 20 -42.69 -40.36 -41.01
C LEU A 20 -41.52 -39.44 -41.42
N CYS A 21 -41.64 -38.89 -42.66
CA CYS A 21 -40.81 -37.74 -43.04
C CYS A 21 -41.29 -36.53 -42.25
N VAL A 22 -40.61 -36.21 -41.15
CA VAL A 22 -40.74 -34.92 -40.49
C VAL A 22 -39.84 -33.98 -41.30
N ALA A 23 -40.46 -33.12 -42.10
CA ALA A 23 -39.79 -31.95 -42.65
C ALA A 23 -39.36 -31.07 -41.49
N GLY A 24 -38.09 -31.09 -41.21
CA GLY A 24 -37.46 -30.20 -40.19
C GLY A 24 -37.66 -28.75 -40.62
N LEU A 25 -38.62 -28.08 -40.00
CA LEU A 25 -38.59 -26.63 -39.92
C LEU A 25 -37.28 -26.23 -39.20
N VAL A 26 -36.27 -25.79 -39.96
CA VAL A 26 -35.15 -25.03 -39.46
C VAL A 26 -35.73 -23.74 -38.93
N VAL A 27 -36.01 -23.69 -37.63
CA VAL A 27 -36.24 -22.44 -36.92
C VAL A 27 -34.90 -21.67 -37.02
N PRO A 28 -34.87 -20.48 -37.63
CA PRO A 28 -33.67 -19.66 -37.59
C PRO A 28 -33.33 -19.47 -36.13
N GLY A 29 -32.15 -19.92 -35.70
CA GLY A 29 -31.69 -19.70 -34.33
C GLY A 29 -31.85 -18.22 -34.00
N ALA A 30 -32.56 -17.91 -32.92
CA ALA A 30 -32.66 -16.55 -32.42
C ALA A 30 -31.25 -16.00 -32.32
N ALA A 31 -30.94 -14.93 -33.06
CA ALA A 31 -29.66 -14.27 -32.98
C ALA A 31 -29.40 -13.92 -31.50
N ALA A 32 -28.28 -14.36 -30.93
CA ALA A 32 -27.97 -14.07 -29.56
C ALA A 32 -27.96 -12.54 -29.37
N GLN A 33 -28.73 -12.07 -28.40
CA GLN A 33 -28.81 -10.63 -28.11
C GLN A 33 -27.44 -10.11 -27.62
N PRO A 34 -27.09 -8.85 -27.88
CA PRO A 34 -25.92 -8.23 -27.29
C PRO A 34 -25.92 -8.31 -25.76
N LEU A 35 -24.73 -8.40 -25.16
CA LEU A 35 -24.52 -8.44 -23.72
C LEU A 35 -23.95 -7.12 -23.24
N VAL A 36 -24.32 -6.67 -22.04
CA VAL A 36 -23.70 -5.51 -21.38
C VAL A 36 -22.84 -6.01 -20.21
N LEU A 37 -21.53 -5.94 -20.39
CA LEU A 37 -20.51 -6.48 -19.48
C LEU A 37 -20.03 -5.39 -18.54
N VAL A 38 -20.04 -5.66 -17.24
CA VAL A 38 -19.64 -4.75 -16.17
C VAL A 38 -18.75 -5.48 -15.16
N ASN A 39 -18.11 -4.75 -14.28
CA ASN A 39 -17.55 -5.32 -13.05
C ASN A 39 -18.73 -5.76 -12.16
N HIS A 40 -18.82 -7.03 -11.85
CA HIS A 40 -19.95 -7.61 -11.10
C HIS A 40 -20.01 -7.13 -9.64
N VAL A 41 -18.87 -6.77 -9.07
CA VAL A 41 -18.78 -6.24 -7.69
C VAL A 41 -19.11 -4.76 -7.67
N GLY A 42 -18.53 -4.00 -8.59
CA GLY A 42 -18.80 -2.57 -8.71
C GLY A 42 -17.56 -1.71 -8.94
N TYR A 43 -17.75 -0.40 -8.73
CA TYR A 43 -16.77 0.63 -9.02
C TYR A 43 -16.64 1.59 -7.86
N ASP A 44 -15.44 2.11 -7.65
CA ASP A 44 -15.23 3.19 -6.68
C ASP A 44 -15.95 4.48 -7.13
N VAL A 45 -16.45 5.26 -6.16
CA VAL A 45 -17.18 6.52 -6.43
C VAL A 45 -16.37 7.47 -7.30
N ALA A 46 -15.10 7.67 -7.00
CA ALA A 46 -14.21 8.57 -7.72
C ALA A 46 -13.46 7.91 -8.87
N GLY A 47 -13.45 6.57 -8.94
CA GLY A 47 -12.68 5.78 -9.90
C GLY A 47 -13.26 5.77 -11.32
N PRO A 48 -12.48 5.28 -12.30
CA PRO A 48 -12.96 5.03 -13.66
C PRO A 48 -14.08 3.99 -13.68
N LYS A 49 -15.13 4.22 -14.46
CA LYS A 49 -16.29 3.34 -14.57
C LYS A 49 -16.66 3.14 -16.04
N ARG A 50 -16.51 1.91 -16.51
CA ARG A 50 -16.83 1.58 -17.90
C ARG A 50 -17.61 0.26 -18.00
N ALA A 51 -18.60 0.23 -18.89
CA ALA A 51 -19.24 -0.99 -19.37
C ALA A 51 -18.78 -1.28 -20.81
N ILE A 52 -18.88 -2.56 -21.21
CA ILE A 52 -18.66 -3.01 -22.58
C ILE A 52 -19.95 -3.63 -23.10
N VAL A 53 -20.41 -3.20 -24.27
CA VAL A 53 -21.46 -3.92 -24.98
C VAL A 53 -20.81 -4.86 -25.97
N GLN A 54 -21.07 -6.15 -25.84
CA GLN A 54 -20.60 -7.19 -26.74
C GLN A 54 -21.75 -7.63 -27.65
N GLY A 55 -21.59 -7.49 -28.95
CA GLY A 55 -22.49 -7.96 -29.96
C GLY A 55 -21.75 -8.68 -31.07
N ARG A 56 -22.38 -8.81 -32.21
CA ARG A 56 -21.85 -9.42 -33.43
C ARG A 56 -21.79 -8.42 -34.58
N LYS A 57 -21.12 -8.78 -35.65
CA LYS A 57 -21.08 -7.96 -36.88
C LYS A 57 -22.49 -7.71 -37.41
N GLY A 58 -22.87 -6.46 -37.51
CA GLY A 58 -24.20 -6.02 -37.95
C GLY A 58 -25.09 -5.53 -36.81
N ASP A 59 -24.74 -5.79 -35.56
CA ASP A 59 -25.46 -5.22 -34.42
C ASP A 59 -25.20 -3.71 -34.35
N ALA A 60 -26.16 -2.98 -33.80
CA ALA A 60 -26.05 -1.53 -33.57
C ALA A 60 -26.49 -1.20 -32.15
N VAL A 61 -25.68 -0.41 -31.48
CA VAL A 61 -25.97 0.18 -30.15
C VAL A 61 -26.25 1.66 -30.36
N ARG A 62 -27.44 2.12 -29.98
CA ARG A 62 -27.93 3.48 -30.30
C ARG A 62 -27.72 4.44 -29.16
N SER A 63 -28.00 4.03 -27.92
CA SER A 63 -27.89 4.82 -26.73
C SER A 63 -27.72 3.90 -25.53
N CYS A 64 -27.08 4.38 -24.49
CA CYS A 64 -26.98 3.72 -23.17
C CYS A 64 -27.32 4.70 -22.06
N GLU A 65 -27.76 4.15 -20.94
CA GLU A 65 -28.02 4.93 -19.73
C GLU A 65 -27.67 4.11 -18.49
N VAL A 66 -27.31 4.81 -17.44
CA VAL A 66 -27.17 4.26 -16.09
C VAL A 66 -28.52 4.43 -15.41
N GLN A 67 -29.02 3.35 -14.83
CA GLN A 67 -30.28 3.31 -14.10
C GLN A 67 -30.03 2.90 -12.66
N ASP A 68 -30.76 3.50 -11.73
CA ASP A 68 -30.88 3.01 -10.36
C ASP A 68 -31.52 1.60 -10.40
N ALA A 69 -30.89 0.62 -9.76
CA ALA A 69 -31.25 -0.78 -9.88
C ALA A 69 -32.62 -1.09 -9.26
N ALA A 70 -33.01 -0.38 -8.22
CA ALA A 70 -34.25 -0.62 -7.48
C ALA A 70 -35.47 0.05 -8.17
N SER A 71 -35.33 1.31 -8.58
CA SER A 71 -36.42 2.09 -9.15
C SER A 71 -36.52 2.00 -10.68
N GLY A 72 -35.44 1.57 -11.36
CA GLY A 72 -35.33 1.64 -12.81
C GLY A 72 -35.20 3.06 -13.38
N ALA A 73 -35.08 4.08 -12.51
CA ALA A 73 -35.00 5.46 -12.97
C ALA A 73 -33.62 5.74 -13.60
N ARG A 74 -33.66 6.42 -14.75
CA ARG A 74 -32.42 6.89 -15.39
C ARG A 74 -31.74 7.96 -14.54
N VAL A 75 -30.47 7.73 -14.23
CA VAL A 75 -29.63 8.67 -13.45
C VAL A 75 -28.57 9.36 -14.31
N LEU A 76 -28.15 8.72 -15.42
CA LEU A 76 -27.17 9.28 -16.34
C LEU A 76 -27.43 8.77 -17.76
N ALA A 77 -27.35 9.63 -18.77
CA ALA A 77 -27.20 9.23 -20.15
C ALA A 77 -25.74 9.00 -20.47
N ALA A 78 -25.39 7.87 -21.08
CA ALA A 78 -24.01 7.51 -21.41
C ALA A 78 -23.92 7.09 -22.89
N GLU A 79 -23.00 7.69 -23.64
CA GLU A 79 -22.89 7.46 -25.06
C GLU A 79 -22.06 6.22 -25.38
N PRO A 80 -22.60 5.24 -26.15
CA PRO A 80 -21.81 4.11 -26.60
C PRO A 80 -20.84 4.55 -27.72
N ARG A 81 -19.57 4.18 -27.57
CA ARG A 81 -18.53 4.42 -28.60
C ARG A 81 -18.13 3.10 -29.21
N ALA A 82 -18.22 2.98 -30.53
CA ALA A 82 -17.79 1.79 -31.24
C ALA A 82 -16.29 1.54 -31.03
N ALA A 83 -15.94 0.37 -30.53
CA ALA A 83 -14.57 -0.05 -30.26
C ALA A 83 -14.05 -1.11 -31.24
N GLY A 84 -14.95 -1.61 -32.12
CA GLY A 84 -14.60 -2.58 -33.15
C GLY A 84 -14.48 -4.01 -32.63
N SER A 85 -13.81 -4.86 -33.39
CA SER A 85 -13.57 -6.26 -33.08
C SER A 85 -12.10 -6.46 -32.68
N VAL A 86 -11.85 -7.36 -31.72
CA VAL A 86 -10.50 -7.79 -31.39
C VAL A 86 -10.11 -8.94 -32.33
N ALA A 87 -8.95 -8.83 -32.97
CA ALA A 87 -8.50 -9.82 -33.92
C ALA A 87 -8.38 -11.21 -33.23
N ARG A 88 -8.91 -12.26 -33.87
CA ARG A 88 -8.89 -13.66 -33.41
C ARG A 88 -9.75 -13.93 -32.15
N TRP A 89 -10.53 -12.95 -31.66
CA TRP A 89 -11.45 -13.13 -30.54
C TRP A 89 -12.87 -13.41 -31.05
N ARG A 90 -13.06 -14.53 -31.70
CA ARG A 90 -14.35 -14.96 -32.29
C ARG A 90 -14.94 -13.90 -33.25
N ASP A 91 -16.26 -13.89 -33.44
CA ASP A 91 -17.01 -12.96 -34.31
C ASP A 91 -17.60 -11.76 -33.53
N TRP A 92 -17.03 -11.42 -32.39
CA TRP A 92 -17.53 -10.37 -31.52
C TRP A 92 -17.15 -8.96 -31.98
N THR A 93 -18.10 -8.03 -31.80
CA THR A 93 -17.90 -6.59 -31.99
C THR A 93 -18.29 -5.87 -30.70
N TYR A 94 -17.60 -4.80 -30.38
CA TYR A 94 -17.68 -4.17 -29.06
C TYR A 94 -17.96 -2.67 -29.15
N TRP A 95 -18.66 -2.17 -28.12
CA TRP A 95 -18.82 -0.73 -27.83
C TRP A 95 -18.42 -0.49 -26.37
N THR A 96 -17.79 0.64 -26.09
CA THR A 96 -17.45 1.09 -24.74
C THR A 96 -18.46 2.14 -24.29
N VAL A 97 -18.85 2.07 -23.03
CA VAL A 97 -19.77 3.02 -22.38
C VAL A 97 -19.06 3.55 -21.12
N ASP A 98 -18.64 4.81 -21.13
CA ASP A 98 -17.99 5.47 -20.00
C ASP A 98 -19.04 6.22 -19.18
N PHE A 99 -19.12 5.92 -17.88
CA PHE A 99 -20.00 6.57 -16.92
C PHE A 99 -19.25 7.07 -15.69
N SER A 100 -17.94 7.33 -15.83
CA SER A 100 -17.07 7.79 -14.74
C SER A 100 -17.52 9.09 -14.10
N SER A 101 -18.29 9.92 -14.84
CA SER A 101 -18.86 11.16 -14.34
C SER A 101 -19.94 10.97 -13.27
N TRP A 102 -20.55 9.79 -13.15
CA TRP A 102 -21.48 9.49 -12.09
C TRP A 102 -20.73 9.11 -10.80
N GLN A 103 -20.86 9.94 -9.74
CA GLN A 103 -20.11 9.83 -8.50
C GLN A 103 -21.01 9.70 -7.25
N ARG A 104 -22.22 9.17 -7.41
CA ARG A 104 -23.11 8.89 -6.28
C ARG A 104 -23.09 7.41 -5.93
N GLU A 105 -23.09 7.14 -4.63
CA GLU A 105 -23.20 5.78 -4.10
C GLU A 105 -24.59 5.18 -4.37
N GLY A 106 -24.65 3.88 -4.52
CA GLY A 106 -25.88 3.11 -4.74
C GLY A 106 -25.65 1.85 -5.55
N GLU A 107 -26.74 1.20 -5.90
CA GLU A 107 -26.77 0.04 -6.78
C GLU A 107 -27.37 0.43 -8.14
N PHE A 108 -26.66 0.13 -9.21
CA PHE A 108 -26.97 0.59 -10.56
C PHE A 108 -26.88 -0.55 -11.57
N ARG A 109 -27.47 -0.31 -12.77
CA ARG A 109 -27.25 -1.11 -13.98
C ARG A 109 -27.04 -0.21 -15.18
N VAL A 110 -26.37 -0.72 -16.20
CA VAL A 110 -26.27 -0.06 -17.50
C VAL A 110 -27.26 -0.71 -18.44
N THR A 111 -28.14 0.08 -19.04
CA THR A 111 -29.11 -0.36 -20.01
C THR A 111 -28.85 0.29 -21.37
N CYS A 112 -28.74 -0.50 -22.43
CA CYS A 112 -28.47 -0.01 -23.78
C CYS A 112 -29.60 -0.37 -24.75
N THR A 113 -29.94 0.56 -25.63
CA THR A 113 -30.89 0.33 -26.73
C THR A 113 -30.17 -0.18 -27.97
N THR A 114 -30.48 -1.37 -28.41
CA THR A 114 -29.89 -2.03 -29.57
C THR A 114 -30.89 -2.16 -30.71
N GLY A 115 -30.45 -2.69 -31.86
CA GLY A 115 -31.34 -3.03 -32.95
C GLY A 115 -32.38 -4.10 -32.59
N GLY A 116 -32.07 -4.95 -31.59
CA GLY A 116 -32.95 -6.03 -31.11
C GLY A 116 -33.79 -5.68 -29.88
N GLY A 117 -33.70 -4.44 -29.38
CA GLY A 117 -34.39 -4.00 -28.16
C GLY A 117 -33.43 -3.53 -27.06
N ALA A 118 -33.96 -3.33 -25.86
CA ALA A 118 -33.17 -2.94 -24.70
C ALA A 118 -32.45 -4.17 -24.10
N VAL A 119 -31.17 -3.99 -23.74
CA VAL A 119 -30.33 -4.97 -23.02
C VAL A 119 -29.70 -4.31 -21.82
N SER A 120 -29.64 -5.04 -20.71
CA SER A 120 -29.13 -4.47 -19.43
C SER A 120 -28.04 -5.35 -18.86
N SER A 121 -27.11 -4.74 -18.15
CA SER A 121 -26.14 -5.44 -17.32
C SER A 121 -26.80 -6.06 -16.09
N SER A 122 -26.10 -6.96 -15.41
CA SER A 122 -26.34 -7.26 -14.01
C SER A 122 -26.19 -6.01 -13.15
N PRO A 123 -26.88 -5.94 -11.99
CA PRO A 123 -26.66 -4.86 -11.04
C PRO A 123 -25.23 -4.86 -10.50
N PHE A 124 -24.70 -3.67 -10.22
CA PHE A 124 -23.39 -3.46 -9.59
C PHE A 124 -23.44 -2.28 -8.61
N HIS A 125 -22.50 -2.25 -7.68
CA HIS A 125 -22.43 -1.17 -6.73
C HIS A 125 -21.49 -0.04 -7.19
N ILE A 126 -21.84 1.19 -6.84
CA ILE A 126 -20.89 2.30 -6.81
C ILE A 126 -20.77 2.71 -5.35
N GLU A 127 -19.58 2.53 -4.78
CA GLU A 127 -19.33 2.68 -3.34
C GLU A 127 -17.87 3.05 -3.12
N LYS A 128 -17.58 3.87 -2.10
CA LYS A 128 -16.19 4.18 -1.72
C LYS A 128 -15.48 2.93 -1.22
N GLY A 129 -14.35 2.58 -1.84
CA GLY A 129 -13.60 1.38 -1.49
C GLY A 129 -14.39 0.10 -1.72
N VAL A 130 -15.18 0.02 -2.77
CA VAL A 130 -16.09 -1.10 -3.06
C VAL A 130 -15.37 -2.44 -3.12
N LEU A 131 -14.20 -2.51 -3.75
CA LEU A 131 -13.47 -3.77 -3.89
C LEU A 131 -12.90 -4.22 -2.54
N GLU A 132 -12.35 -3.31 -1.78
CA GLU A 132 -11.82 -3.58 -0.44
C GLU A 132 -12.93 -4.08 0.49
N ARG A 133 -14.08 -3.43 0.48
CA ARG A 133 -15.22 -3.76 1.34
C ARG A 133 -15.85 -5.11 1.02
N ARG A 134 -15.89 -5.45 -0.26
CA ARG A 134 -16.67 -6.60 -0.76
C ARG A 134 -15.83 -7.83 -1.10
N THR A 135 -14.49 -7.72 -1.18
CA THR A 135 -13.66 -8.85 -1.60
C THR A 135 -12.50 -9.19 -0.65
N LEU A 136 -11.96 -8.23 0.14
CA LEU A 136 -10.78 -8.50 0.95
C LEU A 136 -11.01 -9.59 1.99
N SER A 137 -12.18 -9.64 2.62
CA SER A 137 -12.48 -10.65 3.63
C SER A 137 -12.43 -12.07 3.06
N ASP A 138 -12.96 -12.27 1.85
CA ASP A 138 -13.02 -13.56 1.19
C ASP A 138 -11.63 -13.98 0.71
N VAL A 139 -10.86 -13.04 0.14
CA VAL A 139 -9.45 -13.30 -0.24
C VAL A 139 -8.61 -13.70 0.97
N LEU A 140 -8.78 -13.04 2.12
CA LEU A 140 -8.11 -13.44 3.36
C LEU A 140 -8.59 -14.81 3.86
N TYR A 141 -9.86 -15.15 3.65
CA TYR A 141 -10.38 -16.49 3.97
C TYR A 141 -9.74 -17.56 3.10
N TYR A 142 -9.54 -17.30 1.80
CA TYR A 142 -8.83 -18.19 0.89
C TYR A 142 -7.43 -18.53 1.40
N PHE A 143 -6.61 -17.56 1.79
CA PHE A 143 -5.28 -17.83 2.34
C PHE A 143 -5.37 -18.69 3.60
N LYS A 144 -6.30 -18.38 4.50
CA LYS A 144 -6.53 -19.18 5.72
C LYS A 144 -6.89 -20.62 5.39
N GLY A 145 -7.70 -20.83 4.35
CA GLY A 145 -8.08 -22.16 3.86
C GLY A 145 -6.94 -22.94 3.19
N GLN A 146 -5.96 -22.23 2.60
CA GLN A 146 -4.80 -22.85 1.97
C GLN A 146 -3.66 -23.19 2.96
N ARG A 147 -3.75 -22.82 4.23
CA ARG A 147 -2.76 -23.19 5.24
C ARG A 147 -2.55 -24.71 5.27
N ALA A 148 -1.30 -25.14 5.23
CA ALA A 148 -0.97 -26.56 5.40
C ALA A 148 -1.49 -27.08 6.74
N SER A 149 -2.13 -28.23 6.73
CA SER A 149 -2.80 -28.79 7.91
C SER A 149 -2.93 -30.31 7.85
N GLY A 150 -3.36 -30.93 8.97
CA GLY A 150 -3.67 -32.35 9.04
C GLY A 150 -2.46 -33.27 8.85
N LEU A 151 -2.69 -34.39 8.20
CA LEU A 151 -1.66 -35.45 8.03
C LEU A 151 -0.48 -34.99 7.16
N LEU A 152 -0.71 -34.10 6.19
CA LEU A 152 0.35 -33.58 5.34
C LEU A 152 1.25 -32.63 6.13
N ASP A 153 0.68 -31.75 6.95
CA ASP A 153 1.48 -30.85 7.79
C ASP A 153 2.26 -31.64 8.88
N GLN A 154 1.68 -32.72 9.41
CA GLN A 154 2.40 -33.63 10.30
C GLN A 154 3.60 -34.29 9.61
N ALA A 155 3.43 -34.76 8.37
CA ALA A 155 4.52 -35.32 7.58
C ALA A 155 5.59 -34.29 7.28
N ASP A 156 5.18 -33.02 7.05
CA ASP A 156 6.09 -31.92 6.73
C ASP A 156 7.00 -31.51 7.90
N ARG A 157 6.78 -32.01 9.10
CA ARG A 157 7.72 -31.80 10.23
C ARG A 157 9.06 -32.55 10.06
N ALA A 158 9.13 -33.50 9.17
CA ALA A 158 10.36 -34.26 8.90
C ALA A 158 10.45 -34.71 7.43
N VAL A 159 10.44 -33.74 6.51
CA VAL A 159 10.47 -34.02 5.06
C VAL A 159 11.87 -34.44 4.64
N PRO A 160 12.06 -35.62 4.03
CA PRO A 160 13.37 -36.03 3.55
C PRO A 160 13.78 -35.25 2.28
N LEU A 161 15.08 -35.04 2.11
CA LEU A 161 15.60 -34.54 0.84
C LEU A 161 15.44 -35.63 -0.23
N GLU A 162 15.05 -35.25 -1.44
CA GLU A 162 14.95 -36.18 -2.59
C GLU A 162 16.29 -36.86 -2.85
N GLY A 163 16.30 -38.18 -2.79
CA GLY A 163 17.53 -39.00 -2.94
C GLY A 163 18.42 -39.08 -1.69
N ARG A 164 18.06 -38.40 -0.57
CA ARG A 164 18.81 -38.40 0.69
C ARG A 164 17.87 -38.54 1.88
N ARG A 165 17.35 -39.74 2.12
CA ARG A 165 16.39 -40.03 3.19
C ARG A 165 16.96 -39.89 4.60
N ASP A 166 18.27 -39.85 4.73
CA ASP A 166 19.00 -39.61 5.98
C ASP A 166 18.97 -38.14 6.44
N ARG A 167 18.61 -37.22 5.57
CA ARG A 167 18.49 -35.80 5.84
C ARG A 167 17.03 -35.39 5.78
N VAL A 168 16.54 -34.84 6.86
CA VAL A 168 15.15 -34.34 6.98
C VAL A 168 15.12 -32.85 7.30
N VAL A 169 14.08 -32.18 6.85
CA VAL A 169 13.82 -30.76 7.04
C VAL A 169 12.45 -30.60 7.71
N ASP A 170 12.38 -29.74 8.70
CA ASP A 170 11.10 -29.29 9.23
C ASP A 170 10.55 -28.20 8.29
N ALA A 171 9.55 -28.59 7.52
CA ALA A 171 8.87 -27.74 6.54
C ALA A 171 7.37 -27.63 6.82
N HIS A 172 6.93 -27.80 8.09
CA HIS A 172 5.54 -27.64 8.45
C HIS A 172 5.08 -26.18 8.35
N GLY A 173 3.78 -25.95 8.25
CA GLY A 173 3.22 -24.62 8.01
C GLY A 173 3.27 -24.21 6.53
N GLY A 174 3.16 -22.91 6.26
CA GLY A 174 3.04 -22.36 4.92
C GLY A 174 1.69 -22.68 4.27
N TRP A 175 1.58 -22.43 2.97
CA TRP A 175 0.37 -22.66 2.19
C TRP A 175 0.62 -23.67 1.09
N TYR A 176 -0.41 -24.42 0.75
CA TYR A 176 -0.43 -25.24 -0.45
C TYR A 176 -0.42 -24.34 -1.70
N ASP A 177 0.14 -24.84 -2.79
CA ASP A 177 0.35 -24.13 -4.05
C ASP A 177 -0.94 -23.61 -4.66
N ALA A 178 -1.90 -24.51 -4.82
CA ALA A 178 -3.17 -24.24 -5.45
C ALA A 178 -4.28 -25.09 -4.80
N THR A 179 -5.54 -24.78 -5.11
CA THR A 179 -6.64 -25.64 -4.70
C THR A 179 -6.56 -26.99 -5.41
N GLY A 180 -6.34 -28.05 -4.62
CA GLY A 180 -6.17 -29.42 -5.14
C GLY A 180 -4.71 -29.83 -5.40
N ASP A 181 -3.75 -28.90 -5.41
CA ASP A 181 -2.31 -29.18 -5.37
C ASP A 181 -1.72 -28.85 -4.00
N TYR A 182 -1.19 -29.86 -3.34
CA TYR A 182 -0.68 -29.80 -1.97
C TYR A 182 0.85 -29.63 -1.92
N GLY A 183 1.50 -29.32 -3.04
CA GLY A 183 2.88 -28.85 -3.08
C GLY A 183 3.04 -27.55 -2.32
N LYS A 184 4.25 -27.24 -1.86
CA LYS A 184 4.62 -25.96 -1.26
C LYS A 184 5.87 -25.45 -1.93
N HIS A 185 5.82 -24.27 -2.54
CA HIS A 185 6.88 -23.76 -3.39
C HIS A 185 7.25 -22.34 -3.00
N LEU A 186 8.54 -22.02 -3.00
CA LEU A 186 9.00 -20.63 -2.95
C LEU A 186 8.82 -19.96 -4.30
N SER A 187 9.14 -20.70 -5.37
CA SER A 187 8.84 -20.35 -6.75
C SER A 187 8.40 -21.61 -7.46
N HIS A 188 7.36 -21.52 -8.27
CA HIS A 188 6.87 -22.69 -8.99
C HIS A 188 7.95 -23.28 -9.88
N LEU A 189 7.83 -24.59 -10.18
CA LEU A 189 8.78 -25.35 -10.96
C LEU A 189 9.25 -24.57 -12.20
N SER A 190 10.49 -24.12 -12.17
CA SER A 190 11.05 -23.34 -13.24
C SER A 190 11.46 -24.25 -14.38
N TYR A 191 10.73 -24.22 -15.46
CA TYR A 191 11.09 -24.89 -16.70
C TYR A 191 11.94 -24.00 -17.60
N SER A 192 12.14 -22.74 -17.23
CA SER A 192 12.93 -21.79 -17.98
C SER A 192 13.69 -20.83 -17.07
N THR A 193 14.71 -20.25 -17.64
CA THR A 193 15.58 -19.25 -17.02
C THR A 193 14.82 -17.97 -16.63
N TYR A 194 13.73 -17.64 -17.34
CA TYR A 194 13.04 -16.34 -17.24
C TYR A 194 11.63 -16.44 -16.69
N PHE A 195 11.24 -17.63 -16.20
CA PHE A 195 9.92 -17.85 -15.65
C PHE A 195 10.03 -18.52 -14.29
N ASN A 196 9.95 -17.71 -13.26
CA ASN A 196 10.05 -18.11 -11.86
C ASN A 196 8.93 -17.41 -11.07
N PRO A 197 7.66 -17.82 -11.25
CA PRO A 197 6.55 -17.21 -10.51
C PRO A 197 6.78 -17.34 -9.01
N GLN A 198 6.75 -16.22 -8.32
CA GLN A 198 6.93 -16.19 -6.87
C GLN A 198 5.64 -16.66 -6.18
N GLN A 199 5.76 -17.47 -5.12
CA GLN A 199 4.61 -18.05 -4.46
C GLN A 199 4.57 -17.77 -2.95
N ILE A 200 4.93 -18.71 -2.07
CA ILE A 200 4.87 -18.50 -0.61
C ILE A 200 5.59 -17.22 -0.17
N PRO A 201 6.80 -16.89 -0.66
CA PRO A 201 7.45 -15.63 -0.33
C PRO A 201 6.66 -14.40 -0.76
N LEU A 202 6.09 -14.44 -1.98
CA LEU A 202 5.24 -13.36 -2.48
C LEU A 202 3.98 -13.20 -1.63
N THR A 203 3.36 -14.31 -1.24
CA THR A 203 2.16 -14.30 -0.39
C THR A 203 2.48 -13.71 0.98
N ALA A 204 3.58 -14.12 1.62
CA ALA A 204 4.00 -13.58 2.91
C ALA A 204 4.31 -12.07 2.80
N TRP A 205 5.13 -11.67 1.82
CA TRP A 205 5.43 -10.27 1.58
C TRP A 205 4.18 -9.46 1.21
N GLY A 206 3.32 -10.00 0.35
CA GLY A 206 2.11 -9.35 -0.12
C GLY A 206 1.10 -9.08 1.00
N LEU A 207 0.91 -10.02 1.93
CA LEU A 207 0.05 -9.85 3.11
C LEU A 207 0.59 -8.76 4.05
N LEU A 208 1.89 -8.79 4.34
CA LEU A 208 2.56 -7.79 5.17
C LEU A 208 2.57 -6.41 4.49
N LYS A 209 2.79 -6.36 3.17
CA LYS A 209 2.72 -5.10 2.40
C LYS A 209 1.30 -4.56 2.33
N THR A 210 0.30 -5.43 2.22
CA THR A 210 -1.12 -5.04 2.30
C THR A 210 -1.45 -4.46 3.67
N TYR A 211 -0.94 -5.05 4.76
CA TYR A 211 -1.05 -4.47 6.10
C TYR A 211 -0.46 -3.05 6.13
N ASP A 212 0.79 -2.87 5.64
CA ASP A 212 1.45 -1.56 5.57
C ASP A 212 0.66 -0.52 4.75
N LEU A 213 0.04 -0.94 3.65
CA LEU A 213 -0.80 -0.07 2.81
C LEU A 213 -2.11 0.32 3.51
N LEU A 214 -2.82 -0.65 4.09
CA LEU A 214 -4.15 -0.40 4.69
C LEU A 214 -4.07 0.33 6.03
N GLN A 215 -3.02 0.11 6.85
CA GLN A 215 -2.84 0.86 8.08
C GLN A 215 -2.65 2.36 7.86
N ARG A 216 -2.15 2.77 6.69
CA ARG A 216 -1.98 4.18 6.30
C ARG A 216 -3.26 4.83 5.79
N ARG A 217 -4.32 4.06 5.61
CA ARG A 217 -5.61 4.55 5.13
C ARG A 217 -6.52 4.88 6.31
N SER A 218 -7.18 6.04 6.23
CA SER A 218 -8.01 6.57 7.31
C SER A 218 -9.36 5.88 7.50
N ASP A 219 -9.72 4.89 6.67
CA ASP A 219 -11.02 4.22 6.78
C ASP A 219 -11.03 3.23 7.95
N PRO A 220 -11.87 3.44 8.99
CA PRO A 220 -11.93 2.55 10.15
C PRO A 220 -12.29 1.11 9.80
N LEU A 221 -12.97 0.90 8.67
CA LEU A 221 -13.36 -0.43 8.21
C LEU A 221 -12.16 -1.35 7.98
N PHE A 222 -11.01 -0.78 7.59
CA PHE A 222 -9.82 -1.58 7.31
C PHE A 222 -9.17 -2.16 8.57
N ARG A 223 -9.45 -1.62 9.76
CA ARG A 223 -8.91 -2.14 11.03
C ARG A 223 -9.24 -3.62 11.25
N GLN A 224 -10.42 -4.07 10.81
CA GLN A 224 -10.80 -5.49 10.91
C GLN A 224 -9.92 -6.43 10.10
N TYR A 225 -9.21 -5.92 9.09
CA TYR A 225 -8.31 -6.71 8.25
C TYR A 225 -6.88 -6.75 8.80
N LEU A 226 -6.45 -5.72 9.54
CA LEU A 226 -5.05 -5.56 9.95
C LEU A 226 -4.54 -6.75 10.75
N GLY A 227 -5.26 -7.16 11.80
CA GLY A 227 -4.87 -8.32 12.60
C GLY A 227 -4.81 -9.61 11.78
N ARG A 228 -5.77 -9.81 10.86
CA ARG A 228 -5.80 -10.99 9.99
C ARG A 228 -4.63 -11.01 9.00
N LEU A 229 -4.29 -9.86 8.42
CA LEU A 229 -3.16 -9.70 7.51
C LEU A 229 -1.84 -10.00 8.20
N LEU A 230 -1.67 -9.48 9.40
CA LEU A 230 -0.45 -9.66 10.18
C LEU A 230 -0.28 -11.11 10.63
N ASP A 231 -1.36 -11.76 11.13
CA ASP A 231 -1.38 -13.20 11.49
C ASP A 231 -1.06 -14.09 10.28
N GLU A 232 -1.66 -13.79 9.13
CA GLU A 232 -1.43 -14.57 7.92
C GLU A 232 -0.02 -14.36 7.35
N GLY A 233 0.47 -13.12 7.38
CA GLY A 233 1.86 -12.79 6.98
C GLY A 233 2.90 -13.45 7.89
N ALA A 234 2.67 -13.45 9.21
CA ALA A 234 3.52 -14.12 10.19
C ALA A 234 3.56 -15.64 9.96
N TRP A 235 2.43 -16.26 9.64
CA TRP A 235 2.35 -17.69 9.30
C TRP A 235 3.31 -18.06 8.16
N GLY A 236 3.36 -17.21 7.12
CA GLY A 236 4.29 -17.38 6.01
C GLY A 236 5.74 -17.14 6.39
N ALA A 237 6.00 -16.12 7.20
CA ALA A 237 7.35 -15.81 7.68
C ALA A 237 7.91 -16.93 8.56
N ASP A 238 7.10 -17.54 9.43
CA ASP A 238 7.46 -18.71 10.22
C ASP A 238 7.89 -19.90 9.34
N TYR A 239 7.12 -20.15 8.27
CA TYR A 239 7.48 -21.19 7.32
C TYR A 239 8.83 -20.91 6.64
N LEU A 240 9.06 -19.67 6.21
CA LEU A 240 10.31 -19.29 5.56
C LEU A 240 11.52 -19.48 6.48
N VAL A 241 11.39 -19.20 7.78
CA VAL A 241 12.46 -19.49 8.75
C VAL A 241 12.72 -21.00 8.86
N ARG A 242 11.67 -21.85 8.89
CA ARG A 242 11.82 -23.30 9.00
C ARG A 242 12.49 -23.93 7.80
N VAL A 243 12.19 -23.42 6.61
CA VAL A 243 12.78 -23.96 5.36
C VAL A 243 14.11 -23.29 4.99
N GLN A 244 14.70 -22.48 5.86
CA GLN A 244 16.05 -21.96 5.65
C GLN A 244 17.08 -23.10 5.80
N ALA A 245 17.94 -23.27 4.79
CA ALA A 245 19.02 -24.25 4.85
C ALA A 245 20.13 -23.77 5.80
N PRO A 246 20.68 -24.61 6.67
CA PRO A 246 21.76 -24.22 7.56
C PRO A 246 22.97 -23.69 6.80
N GLY A 247 23.33 -22.41 7.06
CA GLY A 247 24.45 -21.73 6.38
C GLY A 247 24.23 -21.51 4.88
N GLY A 248 22.96 -21.48 4.44
CA GLY A 248 22.59 -21.34 3.04
C GLY A 248 21.37 -20.46 2.83
N SER A 249 20.75 -20.62 1.66
CA SER A 249 19.49 -20.00 1.27
C SER A 249 18.31 -20.83 1.80
N PHE A 250 17.20 -20.89 1.08
CA PHE A 250 15.99 -21.60 1.48
C PHE A 250 15.80 -22.89 0.67
N TYR A 251 15.29 -23.94 1.29
CA TYR A 251 14.83 -25.10 0.57
C TYR A 251 13.65 -24.75 -0.33
N ARG A 252 13.76 -25.10 -1.61
CA ARG A 252 12.92 -24.50 -2.65
C ARG A 252 11.48 -25.00 -2.67
N SER A 253 11.28 -26.30 -2.49
CA SER A 253 9.96 -26.91 -2.65
C SER A 253 9.77 -28.15 -1.81
N VAL A 254 8.59 -28.29 -1.20
CA VAL A 254 8.05 -29.53 -0.72
C VAL A 254 7.10 -30.07 -1.79
N SER A 255 7.40 -31.21 -2.38
CA SER A 255 6.61 -31.79 -3.47
C SER A 255 6.47 -33.31 -3.33
N GLY A 256 5.72 -33.92 -4.24
CA GLY A 256 5.53 -35.34 -4.35
C GLY A 256 5.05 -35.71 -5.77
N PRO A 257 4.82 -37.00 -6.09
CA PRO A 257 4.17 -37.38 -7.33
C PRO A 257 2.75 -36.80 -7.44
N GLY A 258 2.41 -36.28 -8.61
CA GLY A 258 1.12 -35.64 -8.85
C GLY A 258 0.88 -34.48 -7.88
N PRO A 259 -0.31 -34.35 -7.30
CA PRO A 259 -0.67 -33.24 -6.44
C PRO A 259 -0.10 -33.33 -4.99
N ALA A 260 0.95 -34.13 -4.78
CA ALA A 260 1.63 -34.28 -3.47
C ALA A 260 0.69 -34.65 -2.28
N LYS A 261 -0.40 -35.40 -2.55
CA LYS A 261 -1.47 -35.74 -1.58
C LYS A 261 -1.09 -36.80 -0.52
N ARG A 262 0.01 -37.52 -0.71
CA ARG A 262 0.39 -38.61 0.19
C ARG A 262 1.50 -38.21 1.15
N PRO A 263 1.30 -38.36 2.47
CA PRO A 263 2.33 -38.02 3.46
C PRO A 263 3.69 -38.68 3.17
N ASP A 264 3.70 -39.98 2.82
CA ASP A 264 4.91 -40.76 2.58
C ASP A 264 5.67 -40.39 1.31
N ASP A 265 5.04 -39.68 0.38
CA ASP A 265 5.63 -39.29 -0.89
C ASP A 265 6.23 -37.86 -0.84
N ARG A 266 6.03 -37.14 0.24
CA ARG A 266 6.50 -35.75 0.37
C ARG A 266 8.02 -35.70 0.56
N ARG A 267 8.67 -34.80 -0.17
CA ARG A 267 10.11 -34.61 -0.15
C ARG A 267 10.48 -33.16 -0.46
N ILE A 268 11.64 -32.75 0.01
CA ILE A 268 12.28 -31.51 -0.49
C ILE A 268 12.80 -31.85 -1.90
N ALA A 269 12.22 -31.18 -2.89
CA ALA A 269 12.53 -31.44 -4.29
C ALA A 269 13.95 -31.00 -4.66
N ARG A 270 14.60 -31.80 -5.47
CA ARG A 270 15.89 -31.50 -6.07
C ARG A 270 15.70 -30.83 -7.43
N ASP A 271 16.42 -29.75 -7.71
CA ASP A 271 16.50 -29.19 -9.06
C ASP A 271 17.51 -29.95 -9.90
N GLY A 272 17.00 -30.82 -10.78
CA GLY A 272 17.82 -31.63 -11.68
C GLY A 272 18.15 -30.98 -13.04
N ARG A 273 17.76 -29.72 -13.26
CA ARG A 273 17.84 -29.07 -14.57
C ARG A 273 18.82 -27.91 -14.56
N GLY A 274 20.05 -28.16 -14.46
CA GLY A 274 21.08 -27.12 -14.54
C GLY A 274 22.45 -27.72 -14.66
N LYS A 275 23.45 -26.91 -14.94
CA LYS A 275 24.82 -27.32 -15.00
C LYS A 275 25.20 -28.14 -13.76
N ALA A 276 25.47 -29.43 -13.95
CA ALA A 276 26.32 -30.28 -13.12
C ALA A 276 26.13 -30.19 -11.59
N ILE A 277 24.91 -29.89 -11.08
CA ILE A 277 24.61 -30.08 -9.67
C ILE A 277 24.57 -31.60 -9.43
N THR A 278 25.52 -32.11 -8.71
CA THR A 278 25.60 -33.56 -8.40
C THR A 278 24.55 -33.92 -7.35
N SER A 279 24.21 -35.21 -7.26
CA SER A 279 23.21 -35.69 -6.27
C SER A 279 23.61 -35.47 -4.80
N THR A 280 24.83 -35.10 -4.55
CA THR A 280 25.40 -34.87 -3.20
C THR A 280 25.51 -33.38 -2.86
N ASP A 281 25.27 -32.51 -3.83
CA ASP A 281 25.35 -31.06 -3.62
C ASP A 281 24.07 -30.53 -2.98
N GLU A 282 24.18 -29.95 -1.79
CA GLU A 282 23.04 -29.34 -1.07
C GLU A 282 22.48 -28.12 -1.80
N ALA A 283 23.28 -27.45 -2.64
CA ALA A 283 22.83 -26.34 -3.49
C ALA A 283 21.68 -26.75 -4.44
N ALA A 284 21.59 -28.04 -4.80
CA ALA A 284 20.51 -28.58 -5.64
C ALA A 284 19.10 -28.44 -5.05
N TYR A 285 18.98 -28.25 -3.75
CA TYR A 285 17.70 -28.13 -3.06
C TYR A 285 17.37 -26.69 -2.69
N GLN A 286 18.31 -25.75 -2.88
CA GLN A 286 18.21 -24.38 -2.42
C GLN A 286 17.77 -23.41 -3.52
N SER A 287 17.17 -22.31 -3.11
CA SER A 287 16.67 -21.26 -3.99
C SER A 287 17.72 -20.18 -4.24
N SER A 288 17.84 -19.74 -5.51
CA SER A 288 18.50 -18.48 -5.91
C SER A 288 17.59 -17.27 -5.60
N PHE A 289 18.08 -16.03 -5.84
CA PHE A 289 17.24 -14.84 -5.77
C PHE A 289 15.97 -15.00 -6.62
N ARG A 290 16.11 -15.42 -7.90
CA ARG A 290 14.98 -15.62 -8.81
C ARG A 290 14.04 -16.76 -8.41
N ALA A 291 14.55 -17.77 -7.73
CA ALA A 291 13.78 -18.96 -7.36
C ALA A 291 13.03 -18.83 -6.02
N GLY A 292 12.75 -17.62 -5.59
CA GLY A 292 12.00 -17.29 -4.37
C GLY A 292 12.86 -16.76 -3.24
N GLY A 293 14.19 -16.91 -3.28
CA GLY A 293 15.07 -16.48 -2.19
C GLY A 293 15.06 -14.97 -1.96
N GLY A 294 15.01 -14.16 -3.04
CA GLY A 294 14.98 -12.70 -2.92
C GLY A 294 13.71 -12.20 -2.24
N VAL A 295 12.57 -12.67 -2.69
CA VAL A 295 11.27 -12.26 -2.10
C VAL A 295 11.08 -12.84 -0.69
N ALA A 296 11.68 -14.04 -0.39
CA ALA A 296 11.67 -14.59 0.97
C ALA A 296 12.45 -13.69 1.95
N ILE A 297 13.61 -13.20 1.55
CA ILE A 297 14.38 -12.22 2.34
C ILE A 297 13.54 -10.95 2.57
N ALA A 298 12.90 -10.43 1.52
CA ALA A 298 12.05 -9.25 1.64
C ALA A 298 10.88 -9.47 2.61
N ALA A 299 10.21 -10.63 2.53
CA ALA A 299 9.11 -10.99 3.43
C ALA A 299 9.56 -11.07 4.89
N LEU A 300 10.69 -11.73 5.16
CA LEU A 300 11.25 -11.86 6.51
C LEU A 300 11.71 -10.51 7.08
N ALA A 301 12.37 -9.68 6.26
CA ALA A 301 12.77 -8.33 6.67
C ALA A 301 11.57 -7.44 7.00
N GLN A 302 10.50 -7.53 6.20
CA GLN A 302 9.27 -6.80 6.45
C GLN A 302 8.52 -7.33 7.67
N ALA A 303 8.49 -8.66 7.90
CA ALA A 303 7.91 -9.26 9.10
C ALA A 303 8.63 -8.77 10.36
N ALA A 304 9.95 -8.70 10.34
CA ALA A 304 10.75 -8.14 11.43
C ALA A 304 10.47 -6.65 11.64
N LEU A 305 10.40 -5.86 10.56
CA LEU A 305 10.10 -4.42 10.64
C LEU A 305 8.73 -4.14 11.28
N LEU A 306 7.73 -4.95 10.91
CA LEU A 306 6.36 -4.82 11.41
C LEU A 306 6.14 -5.54 12.76
N GLN A 307 7.15 -6.23 13.29
CA GLN A 307 7.03 -7.05 14.51
C GLN A 307 5.86 -8.04 14.40
N ALA A 308 5.76 -8.74 13.27
CA ALA A 308 4.67 -9.65 13.00
C ALA A 308 4.68 -10.81 14.02
N PRO A 309 3.57 -11.06 14.74
CA PRO A 309 3.55 -11.96 15.90
C PRO A 309 3.49 -13.45 15.47
N GLY A 310 4.64 -14.04 15.16
CA GLY A 310 4.77 -15.45 14.78
C GLY A 310 5.55 -16.27 15.80
N GLU A 311 5.54 -17.60 15.63
CA GLU A 311 6.31 -18.53 16.47
C GLU A 311 7.83 -18.31 16.36
N ARG A 312 8.30 -17.78 15.22
CA ARG A 312 9.70 -17.54 14.91
C ARG A 312 10.05 -16.05 14.81
N GLU A 313 9.24 -15.18 15.41
CA GLU A 313 9.40 -13.72 15.37
C GLU A 313 10.84 -13.27 15.67
N ALA A 314 11.47 -13.84 16.68
CA ALA A 314 12.85 -13.51 17.07
C ALA A 314 13.91 -13.89 16.01
N ASP A 315 13.56 -14.75 15.05
CA ASP A 315 14.47 -15.25 14.03
C ASP A 315 14.33 -14.53 12.68
N TYR A 316 13.27 -13.79 12.43
CA TYR A 316 12.95 -13.24 11.10
C TYR A 316 14.09 -12.42 10.52
N LEU A 317 14.60 -11.44 11.27
CA LEU A 317 15.67 -10.57 10.77
C LEU A 317 16.96 -11.34 10.55
N ARG A 318 17.35 -12.21 11.50
CA ARG A 318 18.55 -13.03 11.38
C ARG A 318 18.47 -13.94 10.14
N ALA A 319 17.34 -14.62 9.93
CA ALA A 319 17.15 -15.49 8.78
C ALA A 319 17.24 -14.71 7.45
N ALA A 320 16.70 -13.49 7.40
CA ALA A 320 16.81 -12.62 6.24
C ALA A 320 18.27 -12.22 5.96
N GLU A 321 19.01 -11.81 6.99
CA GLU A 321 20.40 -11.38 6.87
C GLU A 321 21.33 -12.54 6.48
N ASP A 322 21.17 -13.71 7.10
CA ASP A 322 21.95 -14.92 6.79
C ASP A 322 21.72 -15.37 5.33
N ALA A 323 20.47 -15.43 4.89
CA ALA A 323 20.13 -15.80 3.51
C ALA A 323 20.64 -14.74 2.51
N TRP A 324 20.56 -13.46 2.83
CA TRP A 324 21.13 -12.39 2.01
C TRP A 324 22.65 -12.56 1.85
N ALA A 325 23.38 -12.74 2.95
CA ALA A 325 24.83 -12.90 2.93
C ALA A 325 25.25 -14.09 2.06
N PHE A 326 24.53 -15.19 2.17
CA PHE A 326 24.79 -16.37 1.34
C PHE A 326 24.48 -16.12 -0.15
N LEU A 327 23.30 -15.58 -0.48
CA LEU A 327 22.90 -15.34 -1.87
C LEU A 327 23.74 -14.25 -2.54
N ALA A 328 24.14 -13.21 -1.83
CA ALA A 328 25.01 -12.17 -2.36
C ALA A 328 26.36 -12.74 -2.86
N ALA A 329 26.82 -13.83 -2.25
CA ALA A 329 28.09 -14.48 -2.59
C ALA A 329 27.93 -15.65 -3.58
N HIS A 330 26.76 -16.33 -3.61
CA HIS A 330 26.63 -17.64 -4.27
C HIS A 330 25.46 -17.75 -5.24
N ASN A 331 24.72 -16.67 -5.54
CA ASN A 331 23.48 -16.73 -6.31
C ASN A 331 23.67 -17.39 -7.69
N GLU A 332 24.70 -17.02 -8.45
CA GLU A 332 24.93 -17.59 -9.79
C GLU A 332 25.11 -19.12 -9.77
N HIS A 333 25.70 -19.65 -8.71
CA HIS A 333 25.85 -21.11 -8.53
C HIS A 333 24.49 -21.81 -8.36
N LEU A 334 23.47 -21.11 -7.83
CA LEU A 334 22.12 -21.62 -7.61
C LEU A 334 21.19 -21.39 -8.80
N THR A 335 21.63 -20.67 -9.83
CA THR A 335 20.82 -20.47 -11.03
C THR A 335 20.99 -21.64 -12.00
N ASN A 336 19.94 -21.92 -12.77
CA ASN A 336 19.93 -23.04 -13.72
C ASN A 336 20.87 -22.86 -14.93
N ASP A 337 21.34 -21.63 -15.18
CA ASP A 337 22.19 -21.26 -16.30
C ASP A 337 23.57 -20.68 -15.90
N GLY A 338 23.77 -20.43 -14.61
CA GLY A 338 25.00 -19.87 -14.06
C GLY A 338 25.15 -18.35 -14.24
N HIS A 339 24.03 -17.65 -14.56
CA HIS A 339 24.01 -16.22 -14.79
C HIS A 339 22.82 -15.56 -14.11
N GLU A 340 22.99 -14.34 -13.66
CA GLU A 340 21.86 -13.53 -13.18
C GLU A 340 21.11 -12.87 -14.35
N ASN A 341 19.80 -12.68 -14.17
CA ASN A 341 18.94 -12.02 -15.12
C ASN A 341 17.99 -11.01 -14.42
N ILE A 342 17.03 -10.46 -15.16
CA ILE A 342 16.10 -9.46 -14.59
C ILE A 342 15.35 -9.97 -13.34
N VAL A 343 15.03 -11.27 -13.27
CA VAL A 343 14.31 -11.86 -12.15
C VAL A 343 15.16 -11.83 -10.87
N ASP A 344 16.47 -12.07 -11.00
CA ASP A 344 17.40 -11.90 -9.88
C ASP A 344 17.53 -10.42 -9.48
N ASP A 345 17.62 -9.51 -10.47
CA ASP A 345 17.87 -8.11 -10.20
C ASP A 345 16.71 -7.47 -9.44
N TYR A 346 15.45 -7.66 -9.87
CA TYR A 346 14.33 -7.09 -9.15
C TYR A 346 14.05 -7.77 -7.80
N SER A 347 14.27 -9.09 -7.72
CA SER A 347 14.08 -9.82 -6.46
C SER A 347 15.12 -9.43 -5.41
N ALA A 348 16.40 -9.29 -5.82
CA ALA A 348 17.46 -8.84 -4.94
C ALA A 348 17.33 -7.35 -4.59
N LEU A 349 16.81 -6.51 -5.50
CA LEU A 349 16.51 -5.11 -5.20
C LEU A 349 15.46 -5.00 -4.11
N LEU A 350 14.37 -5.74 -4.23
CA LEU A 350 13.32 -5.77 -3.22
C LEU A 350 13.86 -6.25 -1.88
N ALA A 351 14.66 -7.34 -1.86
CA ALA A 351 15.30 -7.88 -0.67
C ALA A 351 16.19 -6.85 0.04
N ALA A 352 17.10 -6.23 -0.70
CA ALA A 352 18.03 -5.23 -0.13
C ALA A 352 17.28 -3.99 0.37
N THR A 353 16.22 -3.58 -0.32
CA THR A 353 15.37 -2.46 0.08
C THR A 353 14.67 -2.74 1.41
N GLU A 354 14.04 -3.89 1.56
CA GLU A 354 13.34 -4.24 2.81
C GLU A 354 14.33 -4.49 3.95
N LEU A 355 15.49 -5.10 3.71
CA LEU A 355 16.56 -5.23 4.70
C LEU A 355 17.06 -3.86 5.17
N PHE A 356 17.27 -2.90 4.27
CA PHE A 356 17.65 -1.55 4.68
C PHE A 356 16.53 -0.87 5.48
N ARG A 357 15.30 -1.04 5.10
CA ARG A 357 14.14 -0.51 5.87
C ARG A 357 14.10 -1.08 7.29
N ALA A 358 14.36 -2.37 7.45
CA ALA A 358 14.33 -3.06 8.74
C ALA A 358 15.54 -2.76 9.62
N THR A 359 16.75 -2.59 9.03
CA THR A 359 18.00 -2.54 9.79
C THR A 359 18.70 -1.19 9.79
N ARG A 360 18.43 -0.36 8.78
CA ARG A 360 19.18 0.87 8.48
C ARG A 360 20.69 0.68 8.26
N LYS A 361 21.16 -0.55 8.08
CA LYS A 361 22.58 -0.85 7.84
C LYS A 361 23.02 -0.36 6.44
N PRO A 362 24.11 0.42 6.31
CA PRO A 362 24.54 1.02 5.06
C PRO A 362 24.89 0.02 3.95
N GLU A 363 25.28 -1.20 4.30
CA GLU A 363 25.57 -2.27 3.33
C GLU A 363 24.35 -2.63 2.48
N TYR A 364 23.15 -2.69 3.08
CA TYR A 364 21.93 -2.98 2.34
C TYR A 364 21.50 -1.81 1.45
N LYS A 365 21.75 -0.57 1.87
CA LYS A 365 21.54 0.61 1.01
C LYS A 365 22.43 0.54 -0.23
N ARG A 366 23.73 0.27 -0.05
CA ARG A 366 24.67 0.12 -1.18
C ARG A 366 24.28 -1.04 -2.09
N ALA A 367 23.81 -2.15 -1.52
CA ALA A 367 23.34 -3.30 -2.31
C ALA A 367 22.07 -2.94 -3.12
N ALA A 368 21.11 -2.23 -2.52
CA ALA A 368 19.91 -1.76 -3.22
C ALA A 368 20.28 -0.79 -4.35
N ASP A 369 21.19 0.16 -4.13
CA ASP A 369 21.68 1.09 -5.14
C ASP A 369 22.32 0.37 -6.33
N ALA A 370 23.14 -0.65 -6.06
CA ALA A 370 23.77 -1.47 -7.10
C ALA A 370 22.73 -2.29 -7.89
N ARG A 371 21.77 -2.91 -7.23
CA ARG A 371 20.70 -3.70 -7.88
C ARG A 371 19.75 -2.80 -8.68
N ALA A 372 19.41 -1.62 -8.15
CA ALA A 372 18.62 -0.63 -8.90
C ALA A 372 19.36 -0.19 -10.18
N THR A 373 20.66 0.08 -10.11
CA THR A 373 21.48 0.45 -11.29
C THR A 373 21.45 -0.67 -12.34
N ARG A 374 21.57 -1.93 -11.94
CA ARG A 374 21.48 -3.08 -12.86
C ARG A 374 20.10 -3.20 -13.49
N LEU A 375 19.04 -3.06 -12.68
CA LEU A 375 17.67 -3.14 -13.19
C LEU A 375 17.37 -1.99 -14.16
N LEU A 376 17.79 -0.76 -13.86
CA LEU A 376 17.66 0.38 -14.77
C LEU A 376 18.37 0.14 -16.10
N ALA A 377 19.55 -0.49 -16.09
CA ALA A 377 20.29 -0.84 -17.31
C ALA A 377 19.56 -1.88 -18.18
N ARG A 378 18.56 -2.60 -17.64
CA ARG A 378 17.74 -3.54 -18.41
C ARG A 378 16.58 -2.89 -19.15
N LEU A 379 16.25 -1.64 -18.87
CA LEU A 379 15.24 -0.93 -19.65
C LEU A 379 15.76 -0.65 -21.05
N SER A 380 15.02 -1.05 -22.09
CA SER A 380 15.42 -0.75 -23.47
C SER A 380 15.27 0.76 -23.74
N PRO A 381 16.05 1.33 -24.68
CA PRO A 381 15.94 2.76 -25.02
C PRO A 381 14.55 3.14 -25.53
N ALA A 382 14.15 4.37 -25.26
CA ALA A 382 12.94 4.96 -25.83
C ALA A 382 12.99 4.93 -27.39
N PRO A 383 11.84 4.85 -28.07
CA PRO A 383 10.48 4.89 -27.56
C PRO A 383 9.92 3.54 -27.07
N ARG A 384 10.67 2.45 -27.19
CA ARG A 384 10.23 1.11 -26.79
C ARG A 384 10.83 0.73 -25.45
N ALA A 385 10.46 1.40 -24.38
CA ALA A 385 10.99 1.20 -23.02
C ALA A 385 10.47 -0.11 -22.35
N TYR A 386 10.62 -1.25 -23.04
CA TYR A 386 10.32 -2.55 -22.44
C TYR A 386 11.52 -3.07 -21.61
N TRP A 387 11.23 -3.91 -20.64
CA TRP A 387 12.26 -4.57 -19.86
C TRP A 387 12.93 -5.70 -20.65
N ARG A 388 14.26 -5.76 -20.61
CA ARG A 388 15.05 -6.85 -21.19
C ARG A 388 15.31 -7.91 -20.13
N ALA A 389 15.02 -9.15 -20.47
CA ALA A 389 15.21 -10.28 -19.56
C ALA A 389 16.69 -10.58 -19.30
N ASN A 390 17.54 -10.34 -20.31
CA ASN A 390 18.98 -10.61 -20.26
C ASN A 390 19.76 -9.52 -21.02
N ASP A 391 21.07 -9.68 -21.12
CA ASP A 391 21.97 -8.73 -21.80
C ASP A 391 21.90 -8.84 -23.34
N GLN A 392 21.20 -9.85 -23.88
CA GLN A 392 21.04 -10.11 -25.31
C GLN A 392 19.74 -9.55 -25.91
N ASP A 393 19.12 -8.58 -25.26
CA ASP A 393 17.92 -7.89 -25.72
C ASP A 393 16.65 -8.77 -25.83
N ARG A 394 16.60 -9.95 -25.14
CA ARG A 394 15.35 -10.70 -25.02
C ARG A 394 14.33 -9.89 -24.21
N PRO A 395 13.08 -9.65 -24.72
CA PRO A 395 12.06 -8.97 -23.93
C PRO A 395 11.71 -9.80 -22.69
N PHE A 396 11.51 -9.11 -21.59
CA PHE A 396 10.92 -9.72 -20.40
C PHE A 396 9.41 -9.77 -20.55
N PHE A 397 8.86 -10.94 -20.50
CA PHE A 397 7.43 -11.21 -20.43
C PHE A 397 7.19 -12.32 -19.42
N HIS A 398 6.10 -12.24 -18.68
CA HIS A 398 5.86 -13.12 -17.54
C HIS A 398 4.35 -13.38 -17.36
N ALA A 399 3.96 -14.61 -17.04
CA ALA A 399 2.56 -14.98 -16.87
C ALA A 399 2.00 -14.64 -15.48
N ALA A 400 2.85 -14.17 -14.54
CA ALA A 400 2.43 -13.82 -13.18
C ALA A 400 2.99 -12.46 -12.73
N ASP A 401 4.32 -12.31 -12.69
CA ASP A 401 5.00 -11.24 -11.94
C ASP A 401 5.49 -10.09 -12.82
N ALA A 402 4.77 -9.78 -13.91
CA ALA A 402 5.19 -8.75 -14.88
C ALA A 402 5.34 -7.34 -14.26
N GLY A 403 4.62 -7.05 -13.17
CA GLY A 403 4.71 -5.80 -12.45
C GLY A 403 5.89 -5.68 -11.46
N LEU A 404 6.62 -6.78 -11.17
CA LEU A 404 7.70 -6.78 -10.16
C LEU A 404 8.86 -5.83 -10.45
N PRO A 405 9.33 -5.63 -11.70
CA PRO A 405 10.38 -4.65 -11.97
C PRO A 405 9.99 -3.23 -11.49
N VAL A 406 8.79 -2.77 -11.83
CA VAL A 406 8.27 -1.48 -11.38
C VAL A 406 8.02 -1.46 -9.88
N THR A 407 7.42 -2.53 -9.32
CA THR A 407 7.16 -2.67 -7.89
C THR A 407 8.42 -2.54 -7.06
N SER A 408 9.51 -3.20 -7.47
CA SER A 408 10.81 -3.14 -6.76
C SER A 408 11.45 -1.76 -6.84
N LEU A 409 11.34 -1.07 -8.00
CA LEU A 409 11.80 0.31 -8.14
C LEU A 409 10.97 1.28 -7.31
N VAL A 410 9.65 1.10 -7.26
CA VAL A 410 8.77 1.94 -6.42
C VAL A 410 9.08 1.73 -4.93
N ALA A 411 9.33 0.50 -4.49
CA ALA A 411 9.78 0.24 -3.12
C ALA A 411 11.15 0.91 -2.85
N TYR A 412 12.07 0.85 -3.80
CA TYR A 412 13.39 1.49 -3.70
C TYR A 412 13.29 3.03 -3.63
N LEU A 413 12.27 3.67 -4.23
CA LEU A 413 12.02 5.11 -4.09
C LEU A 413 11.86 5.58 -2.64
N ASP A 414 11.49 4.69 -1.72
CA ASP A 414 11.38 5.01 -0.30
C ASP A 414 12.75 5.21 0.39
N ILE A 415 13.84 4.71 -0.21
CA ILE A 415 15.18 4.71 0.39
C ILE A 415 16.26 5.36 -0.48
N VAL A 416 15.97 5.66 -1.74
CA VAL A 416 16.94 6.23 -2.68
C VAL A 416 17.27 7.69 -2.36
N ASP A 417 18.53 8.08 -2.56
CA ASP A 417 18.98 9.47 -2.44
C ASP A 417 18.47 10.32 -3.62
N ASP A 418 18.44 11.65 -3.44
CA ASP A 418 17.83 12.58 -4.40
C ASP A 418 18.43 12.49 -5.80
N LYS A 419 19.75 12.31 -5.92
CA LYS A 419 20.43 12.32 -7.22
C LYS A 419 20.05 11.14 -8.13
N PRO A 420 20.02 9.86 -7.69
CA PRO A 420 19.55 8.75 -8.51
C PRO A 420 18.02 8.66 -8.62
N ARG A 421 17.26 9.32 -7.73
CA ARG A 421 15.79 9.27 -7.68
C ARG A 421 15.13 9.66 -9.00
N ALA A 422 15.62 10.71 -9.66
CA ALA A 422 15.08 11.17 -10.93
C ALA A 422 15.17 10.07 -12.02
N ALA A 423 16.31 9.41 -12.14
CA ALA A 423 16.51 8.32 -13.10
C ALA A 423 15.60 7.11 -12.83
N VAL A 424 15.30 6.82 -11.56
CA VAL A 424 14.35 5.77 -11.18
C VAL A 424 12.94 6.16 -11.60
N LEU A 425 12.52 7.40 -11.34
CA LEU A 425 11.20 7.91 -11.73
C LEU A 425 11.04 7.93 -13.27
N ASP A 426 12.07 8.36 -14.00
CA ASP A 426 12.07 8.35 -15.46
C ASP A 426 11.91 6.92 -16.01
N ALA A 427 12.60 5.95 -15.43
CA ALA A 427 12.50 4.55 -15.85
C ALA A 427 11.12 3.95 -15.53
N VAL A 428 10.58 4.23 -14.34
CA VAL A 428 9.22 3.81 -13.96
C VAL A 428 8.19 4.40 -14.92
N ARG A 429 8.29 5.72 -15.20
CA ARG A 429 7.42 6.39 -16.18
C ARG A 429 7.55 5.74 -17.56
N ALA A 430 8.75 5.62 -18.07
CA ALA A 430 8.99 5.12 -19.43
C ALA A 430 8.46 3.68 -19.61
N SER A 431 8.67 2.79 -18.63
CA SER A 431 8.16 1.43 -18.68
C SER A 431 6.62 1.37 -18.61
N LEU A 432 5.99 2.20 -17.79
CA LEU A 432 4.53 2.27 -17.71
C LEU A 432 3.90 2.92 -18.96
N GLU A 433 4.54 3.93 -19.55
CA GLU A 433 4.13 4.48 -20.85
C GLU A 433 4.20 3.43 -21.96
N TRP A 434 5.23 2.58 -21.94
CA TRP A 434 5.33 1.45 -22.85
C TRP A 434 4.16 0.45 -22.66
N GLU A 435 3.84 0.08 -21.42
CA GLU A 435 2.71 -0.80 -21.11
C GLU A 435 1.37 -0.22 -21.62
N LEU A 436 1.14 1.08 -21.41
CA LEU A 436 -0.02 1.78 -21.94
C LEU A 436 -0.05 1.78 -23.47
N ALA A 437 1.09 2.02 -24.11
CA ALA A 437 1.22 2.07 -25.56
C ALA A 437 0.97 0.70 -26.20
N VAL A 438 1.64 -0.35 -25.73
CA VAL A 438 1.47 -1.71 -26.29
C VAL A 438 0.06 -2.24 -26.05
N THR A 439 -0.57 -1.86 -24.93
CA THR A 439 -1.95 -2.25 -24.62
C THR A 439 -2.96 -1.59 -25.55
N SER A 440 -2.70 -0.37 -26.00
CA SER A 440 -3.61 0.42 -26.84
C SER A 440 -3.28 0.42 -28.34
N GLU A 441 -2.22 -0.27 -28.80
CA GLU A 441 -1.83 -0.26 -30.22
C GLU A 441 -2.79 -0.98 -31.17
N VAL A 442 -3.69 -1.79 -30.64
CA VAL A 442 -4.76 -2.49 -31.37
C VAL A 442 -6.11 -2.26 -30.71
N ALA A 443 -7.19 -2.60 -31.42
CA ALA A 443 -8.52 -2.60 -30.82
C ALA A 443 -8.55 -3.49 -29.57
N ASN A 444 -8.80 -2.89 -28.42
CA ASN A 444 -8.76 -3.53 -27.09
C ASN A 444 -9.79 -2.87 -26.17
N PRO A 445 -11.08 -3.17 -26.34
CA PRO A 445 -12.16 -2.51 -25.60
C PRO A 445 -12.08 -2.76 -24.09
N PHE A 446 -11.50 -3.87 -23.67
CA PHE A 446 -11.36 -4.26 -22.28
C PHE A 446 -10.15 -3.60 -21.58
N GLY A 447 -9.21 -3.06 -22.35
CA GLY A 447 -7.94 -2.57 -21.80
C GLY A 447 -7.06 -3.70 -21.22
N TYR A 448 -7.27 -4.95 -21.66
CA TYR A 448 -6.47 -6.11 -21.24
C TYR A 448 -4.98 -5.86 -21.54
N ALA A 449 -4.14 -5.96 -20.54
CA ALA A 449 -2.72 -5.70 -20.68
C ALA A 449 -2.08 -6.63 -21.73
N ARG A 450 -1.42 -6.04 -22.74
CA ARG A 450 -0.66 -6.78 -23.74
C ARG A 450 0.82 -6.80 -23.37
N GLN A 451 1.57 -7.71 -23.93
CA GLN A 451 3.00 -7.87 -23.64
C GLN A 451 3.79 -8.18 -24.89
N LEU A 452 5.02 -7.65 -24.97
CA LEU A 452 5.97 -8.02 -26.01
C LEU A 452 6.57 -9.37 -25.68
N VAL A 453 6.28 -10.38 -26.50
CA VAL A 453 6.76 -11.76 -26.30
C VAL A 453 7.82 -12.13 -27.34
N GLN A 454 8.60 -13.15 -27.02
CA GLN A 454 9.52 -13.77 -27.96
C GLN A 454 9.31 -15.28 -27.95
N THR A 455 9.01 -15.83 -29.13
CA THR A 455 8.86 -17.27 -29.31
C THR A 455 10.22 -17.97 -29.30
N ARG A 456 10.20 -19.30 -29.17
CA ARG A 456 11.42 -20.13 -29.26
C ARG A 456 12.15 -19.99 -30.64
N ALA A 457 11.38 -19.66 -31.68
CA ALA A 457 11.94 -19.35 -33.01
C ALA A 457 12.52 -17.92 -33.11
N GLY A 458 12.50 -17.14 -32.05
CA GLY A 458 13.02 -15.77 -32.03
C GLY A 458 12.05 -14.70 -32.55
N VAL A 459 10.82 -15.07 -32.92
CA VAL A 459 9.81 -14.11 -33.40
C VAL A 459 9.36 -13.25 -32.23
N ARG A 460 9.40 -11.91 -32.40
CA ARG A 460 8.97 -10.92 -31.42
C ARG A 460 7.69 -10.24 -31.90
N GLU A 461 6.68 -10.26 -31.07
CA GLU A 461 5.41 -9.59 -31.34
C GLU A 461 4.66 -9.27 -30.04
N ALA A 462 3.80 -8.27 -30.05
CA ALA A 462 2.93 -7.96 -28.94
C ALA A 462 1.68 -8.86 -28.97
N ARG A 463 1.42 -9.60 -27.89
CA ARG A 463 0.30 -10.53 -27.74
C ARG A 463 -0.55 -10.18 -26.53
N PHE A 464 -1.80 -10.62 -26.52
CA PHE A 464 -2.67 -10.59 -25.37
C PHE A 464 -2.27 -11.64 -24.33
N PHE A 465 -1.99 -12.85 -24.76
CA PHE A 465 -1.76 -14.02 -23.91
C PHE A 465 -0.33 -14.51 -23.96
N PHE A 466 0.09 -15.21 -22.90
CA PHE A 466 1.39 -15.84 -22.81
C PHE A 466 1.55 -16.88 -23.95
N PRO A 467 2.67 -16.90 -24.68
CA PRO A 467 2.82 -17.76 -25.84
C PRO A 467 3.00 -19.23 -25.48
N HIS A 468 2.48 -20.13 -26.31
CA HIS A 468 2.63 -21.58 -26.15
C HIS A 468 4.01 -22.10 -26.59
N ASP A 469 4.66 -21.39 -27.52
CA ASP A 469 5.89 -21.77 -28.19
C ASP A 469 7.12 -21.05 -27.64
N THR A 470 7.25 -21.03 -26.32
CA THR A 470 8.41 -20.47 -25.62
C THR A 470 9.27 -21.55 -25.00
N GLU A 471 10.38 -21.14 -24.37
CA GLU A 471 11.21 -22.04 -23.59
C GLU A 471 10.50 -22.63 -22.36
N THR A 472 9.38 -22.06 -21.95
CA THR A 472 8.55 -22.53 -20.84
C THR A 472 7.46 -23.52 -21.26
N ALA A 473 7.31 -23.81 -22.54
CA ALA A 473 6.28 -24.75 -23.01
C ALA A 473 6.42 -26.14 -22.33
N PRO A 474 5.31 -26.76 -21.91
CA PRO A 474 3.92 -26.45 -22.18
C PRO A 474 3.24 -25.52 -21.15
N TRP A 475 3.96 -24.75 -20.41
CA TRP A 475 3.48 -23.94 -19.31
C TRP A 475 2.84 -22.64 -19.80
N TRP A 476 1.53 -22.66 -20.01
CA TRP A 476 0.67 -21.52 -20.26
C TRP A 476 -0.68 -21.74 -19.63
N GLN A 477 -1.28 -20.67 -19.13
CA GLN A 477 -2.54 -20.68 -18.39
C GLN A 477 -3.17 -19.29 -18.41
N GLY A 478 -4.31 -19.12 -17.79
CA GLY A 478 -4.88 -17.82 -17.49
C GLY A 478 -3.91 -16.96 -16.64
N GLU A 479 -3.98 -15.64 -16.83
CA GLU A 479 -2.91 -14.73 -16.41
C GLU A 479 -3.39 -13.69 -15.40
N ASN A 480 -4.35 -14.03 -14.54
CA ASN A 480 -4.91 -13.09 -13.56
C ASN A 480 -3.84 -12.53 -12.61
N ALA A 481 -2.80 -13.30 -12.27
CA ALA A 481 -1.67 -12.79 -11.49
C ALA A 481 -0.90 -11.69 -12.23
N ARG A 482 -0.65 -11.86 -13.53
CA ARG A 482 0.00 -10.84 -14.36
C ARG A 482 -0.80 -9.54 -14.39
N LEU A 483 -2.11 -9.66 -14.68
CA LEU A 483 -3.01 -8.51 -14.75
C LEU A 483 -3.03 -7.75 -13.42
N ALA A 484 -3.19 -8.47 -12.31
CA ALA A 484 -3.20 -7.88 -10.97
C ALA A 484 -1.84 -7.29 -10.56
N SER A 485 -0.69 -7.93 -10.96
CA SER A 485 0.65 -7.39 -10.69
C SER A 485 0.91 -6.07 -11.41
N LEU A 486 0.44 -5.94 -12.65
CA LEU A 486 0.53 -4.71 -13.43
C LEU A 486 -0.43 -3.63 -12.88
N ALA A 487 -1.63 -4.02 -12.44
CA ALA A 487 -2.54 -3.12 -11.74
C ALA A 487 -1.92 -2.57 -10.45
N PHE A 488 -1.27 -3.44 -9.66
CA PHE A 488 -0.55 -3.01 -8.46
C PHE A 488 0.60 -2.06 -8.79
N ALA A 489 1.45 -2.41 -9.76
CA ALA A 489 2.57 -1.57 -10.19
C ALA A 489 2.11 -0.17 -10.64
N ALA A 490 1.03 -0.10 -11.44
CA ALA A 490 0.45 1.15 -11.88
C ALA A 490 -0.09 1.99 -10.70
N ARG A 491 -0.85 1.36 -9.77
CA ARG A 491 -1.40 2.05 -8.59
C ARG A 491 -0.32 2.51 -7.62
N ALA A 492 0.70 1.68 -7.37
CA ALA A 492 1.82 2.02 -6.50
C ALA A 492 2.66 3.19 -7.04
N ALA A 493 2.70 3.36 -8.37
CA ALA A 493 3.39 4.47 -9.01
C ALA A 493 2.61 5.80 -8.97
N LEU A 494 1.26 5.77 -8.86
CA LEU A 494 0.41 6.98 -8.92
C LEU A 494 0.86 8.14 -8.03
N PRO A 495 1.28 7.93 -6.76
CA PRO A 495 1.69 9.02 -5.89
C PRO A 495 2.88 9.84 -6.41
N TYR A 496 3.71 9.24 -7.26
CA TYR A 496 4.91 9.88 -7.80
C TYR A 496 4.65 10.68 -9.09
N PHE A 497 3.45 10.55 -9.67
CA PHE A 497 3.04 11.22 -10.91
C PHE A 497 1.74 12.00 -10.73
N ALA A 498 1.44 12.42 -9.50
CA ALA A 498 0.23 13.19 -9.18
C ALA A 498 0.15 14.52 -9.93
N ASP A 499 1.30 15.13 -10.25
CA ASP A 499 1.41 16.40 -10.99
C ASP A 499 1.11 16.27 -12.48
N ASP A 500 0.99 15.04 -13.00
CA ASP A 500 0.61 14.76 -14.38
C ASP A 500 -0.77 14.07 -14.41
N PRO A 501 -1.86 14.83 -14.45
CA PRO A 501 -3.21 14.29 -14.37
C PRO A 501 -3.59 13.42 -15.59
N ASP A 502 -2.98 13.67 -16.78
CA ASP A 502 -3.20 12.83 -17.95
C ASP A 502 -2.57 11.44 -17.75
N PHE A 503 -1.28 11.40 -17.40
CA PHE A 503 -0.60 10.13 -17.16
C PHE A 503 -1.22 9.36 -16.00
N SER A 504 -1.47 10.03 -14.88
CA SER A 504 -2.13 9.44 -13.71
C SER A 504 -3.54 8.93 -14.04
N GLY A 505 -4.30 9.68 -14.84
CA GLY A 505 -5.62 9.26 -15.31
C GLY A 505 -5.57 8.01 -16.18
N ARG A 506 -4.58 7.90 -17.08
CA ARG A 506 -4.34 6.71 -17.91
C ARG A 506 -3.94 5.50 -17.06
N LEU A 507 -3.06 5.69 -16.05
CA LEU A 507 -2.66 4.62 -15.12
C LEU A 507 -3.82 4.11 -14.26
N ARG A 508 -4.66 5.02 -13.74
CA ARG A 508 -5.88 4.62 -13.00
C ARG A 508 -6.79 3.77 -13.85
N ARG A 509 -7.03 4.18 -15.08
CA ARG A 509 -7.87 3.44 -16.03
C ARG A 509 -7.26 2.07 -16.33
N TYR A 510 -5.98 2.03 -16.64
CA TYR A 510 -5.25 0.80 -16.91
C TYR A 510 -5.34 -0.20 -15.75
N ALA A 511 -5.07 0.25 -14.54
CA ALA A 511 -5.16 -0.60 -13.35
C ALA A 511 -6.60 -1.11 -13.10
N GLN A 512 -7.59 -0.23 -13.25
CA GLN A 512 -8.99 -0.61 -13.08
C GLN A 512 -9.45 -1.61 -14.15
N ASP A 513 -9.01 -1.47 -15.39
CA ASP A 513 -9.36 -2.39 -16.48
C ASP A 513 -8.90 -3.83 -16.19
N GLN A 514 -7.71 -4.02 -15.58
CA GLN A 514 -7.23 -5.34 -15.20
C GLN A 514 -8.09 -5.97 -14.09
N LEU A 515 -8.46 -5.19 -13.08
CA LEU A 515 -9.33 -5.67 -11.99
C LEU A 515 -10.75 -5.94 -12.48
N ASP A 516 -11.27 -5.10 -13.34
CA ASP A 516 -12.61 -5.30 -13.95
C ASP A 516 -12.67 -6.60 -14.77
N TRP A 517 -11.58 -6.94 -15.48
CA TRP A 517 -11.49 -8.22 -16.18
C TRP A 517 -11.61 -9.41 -15.24
N ILE A 518 -10.92 -9.38 -14.10
CA ILE A 518 -10.99 -10.44 -13.09
C ILE A 518 -12.41 -10.53 -12.50
N LEU A 519 -13.10 -9.41 -12.36
CA LEU A 519 -14.40 -9.32 -11.69
C LEU A 519 -15.62 -9.31 -12.64
N GLY A 520 -15.49 -9.84 -13.85
CA GLY A 520 -16.64 -10.11 -14.73
C GLY A 520 -16.72 -9.26 -15.99
N ARG A 521 -16.04 -8.11 -16.08
CA ARG A 521 -15.99 -7.31 -17.31
C ARG A 521 -15.05 -7.93 -18.34
N ASN A 522 -15.37 -9.12 -18.78
CA ASN A 522 -14.64 -9.90 -19.77
C ASN A 522 -15.62 -10.52 -20.78
N PRO A 523 -15.16 -11.04 -21.94
CA PRO A 523 -16.04 -11.54 -22.99
C PRO A 523 -16.94 -12.72 -22.61
N PHE A 524 -16.72 -13.33 -21.46
CA PHE A 524 -17.49 -14.48 -20.98
C PHE A 524 -18.44 -14.13 -19.83
N ASP A 525 -18.50 -12.85 -19.44
CA ASP A 525 -19.35 -12.38 -18.32
C ASP A 525 -19.14 -13.22 -17.05
N ALA A 526 -17.88 -13.55 -16.75
CA ALA A 526 -17.50 -14.47 -15.68
C ALA A 526 -16.63 -13.77 -14.64
N ALA A 527 -17.06 -13.75 -13.38
CA ALA A 527 -16.21 -13.35 -12.28
C ALA A 527 -15.24 -14.48 -11.94
N LEU A 528 -13.95 -14.17 -11.98
CA LEU A 528 -12.86 -15.16 -11.79
C LEU A 528 -12.43 -15.25 -10.33
N LEU A 529 -13.00 -14.43 -9.46
CA LEU A 529 -12.89 -14.48 -7.99
C LEU A 529 -14.10 -15.27 -7.45
N GLU A 530 -13.84 -16.41 -6.86
CA GLU A 530 -14.88 -17.29 -6.31
C GLU A 530 -15.66 -16.62 -5.17
N GLY A 531 -16.99 -16.69 -5.27
CA GLY A 531 -17.92 -16.05 -4.33
C GLY A 531 -18.23 -14.58 -4.62
N ALA A 532 -17.59 -13.97 -5.63
CA ALA A 532 -17.90 -12.62 -6.09
C ALA A 532 -18.62 -12.66 -7.44
N GLY A 533 -19.68 -11.84 -7.60
CA GLY A 533 -20.40 -11.73 -8.86
C GLY A 533 -21.13 -13.03 -9.26
N HIS A 534 -21.08 -13.37 -10.54
CA HIS A 534 -21.74 -14.55 -11.12
C HIS A 534 -20.85 -15.21 -12.19
N HIS A 535 -21.27 -16.40 -12.63
CA HIS A 535 -20.55 -17.26 -13.56
C HIS A 535 -19.13 -17.59 -13.09
N ASN A 536 -18.96 -17.81 -11.76
CA ASN A 536 -17.69 -18.31 -11.24
C ASN A 536 -17.40 -19.68 -11.84
N PRO A 537 -16.17 -19.95 -12.32
CA PRO A 537 -15.83 -21.24 -12.91
C PRO A 537 -15.71 -22.33 -11.83
N GLU A 538 -16.32 -23.48 -12.08
CA GLU A 538 -16.11 -24.66 -11.26
C GLU A 538 -14.89 -25.43 -11.77
N TYR A 539 -14.10 -25.99 -10.85
CA TYR A 539 -12.93 -26.80 -11.17
C TYR A 539 -12.91 -28.11 -10.40
N ARG A 540 -12.56 -29.19 -11.10
CA ARG A 540 -12.37 -30.52 -10.52
C ARG A 540 -11.01 -31.06 -10.92
N PHE A 541 -10.14 -31.25 -9.95
CA PHE A 541 -8.75 -31.53 -10.16
C PHE A 541 -8.50 -32.92 -10.80
N LEU A 542 -7.76 -32.96 -11.93
CA LEU A 542 -7.19 -34.16 -12.57
C LEU A 542 -8.13 -35.40 -12.61
N GLY A 543 -9.35 -35.25 -13.11
CA GLY A 543 -10.32 -36.37 -13.22
C GLY A 543 -10.90 -36.82 -11.89
N SER A 544 -10.56 -36.21 -10.78
CA SER A 544 -11.22 -36.42 -9.51
C SER A 544 -12.59 -35.75 -9.53
N PHE A 545 -13.54 -36.29 -8.75
CA PHE A 545 -14.82 -35.62 -8.52
C PHE A 545 -14.77 -34.64 -7.35
N GLU A 546 -13.57 -34.36 -6.84
CA GLU A 546 -13.37 -33.41 -5.77
C GLU A 546 -13.57 -32.00 -6.31
N TYR A 547 -14.49 -31.26 -5.71
CA TYR A 547 -14.62 -29.83 -5.93
C TYR A 547 -13.51 -29.10 -5.18
N THR A 548 -12.70 -28.32 -5.86
CA THR A 548 -11.49 -27.74 -5.27
C THR A 548 -11.55 -26.25 -5.08
N ASN A 549 -12.55 -25.56 -5.68
CA ASN A 549 -12.68 -24.10 -5.52
C ASN A 549 -12.99 -23.72 -4.06
N ALA A 550 -12.34 -22.65 -3.61
CA ALA A 550 -12.53 -22.07 -2.29
C ALA A 550 -12.94 -20.61 -2.41
N PRO A 551 -13.88 -20.11 -1.60
CA PRO A 551 -14.28 -18.72 -1.61
C PRO A 551 -13.07 -17.78 -1.43
N GLY A 552 -13.03 -16.70 -2.21
CA GLY A 552 -11.91 -15.75 -2.21
C GLY A 552 -10.72 -16.17 -3.06
N GLY A 553 -10.68 -17.41 -3.55
CA GLY A 553 -9.68 -17.86 -4.50
C GLY A 553 -9.94 -17.29 -5.90
N ILE A 554 -8.87 -16.94 -6.61
CA ILE A 554 -8.94 -16.47 -8.00
C ILE A 554 -8.38 -17.56 -8.90
N VAL A 555 -9.17 -17.92 -9.91
CA VAL A 555 -8.78 -18.94 -10.87
C VAL A 555 -7.75 -18.40 -11.88
N ASN A 556 -7.05 -19.32 -12.58
CA ASN A 556 -6.14 -18.96 -13.67
C ASN A 556 -6.83 -18.03 -14.68
N GLY A 557 -8.03 -18.38 -15.13
CA GLY A 557 -8.92 -17.52 -15.90
C GLY A 557 -8.77 -17.67 -17.41
N ILE A 558 -9.15 -16.60 -18.11
CA ILE A 558 -9.24 -16.55 -19.56
C ILE A 558 -7.86 -16.47 -20.18
N THR A 559 -7.58 -17.32 -21.20
CA THR A 559 -6.32 -17.32 -21.94
C THR A 559 -6.52 -17.81 -23.38
N ALA A 560 -5.46 -18.10 -24.09
CA ALA A 560 -5.52 -18.66 -25.44
C ALA A 560 -6.01 -20.11 -25.46
N GLY A 561 -6.64 -20.51 -26.54
CA GLY A 561 -7.04 -21.90 -26.77
C GLY A 561 -5.89 -22.80 -27.19
N PHE A 562 -6.10 -24.12 -27.18
CA PHE A 562 -5.09 -25.09 -27.57
C PHE A 562 -4.67 -24.96 -29.05
N ALA A 563 -5.64 -24.67 -29.91
CA ALA A 563 -5.43 -24.62 -31.37
C ALA A 563 -4.89 -23.27 -31.84
N ASP A 564 -5.15 -22.20 -31.11
CA ASP A 564 -4.79 -20.83 -31.47
C ASP A 564 -4.19 -20.09 -30.28
N PRO A 565 -2.86 -19.91 -30.25
CA PRO A 565 -2.16 -19.25 -29.14
C PRO A 565 -2.41 -17.73 -29.07
N GLN A 566 -3.14 -17.16 -30.00
CA GLN A 566 -3.57 -15.75 -29.99
C GLN A 566 -5.10 -15.60 -30.01
N GLY A 567 -5.85 -16.68 -30.20
CA GLY A 567 -7.29 -16.70 -30.03
C GLY A 567 -7.67 -16.66 -28.55
N ILE A 568 -8.87 -16.19 -28.24
CA ILE A 568 -9.38 -16.20 -26.86
C ILE A 568 -10.13 -17.50 -26.59
N ASP A 569 -9.86 -18.13 -25.47
CA ASP A 569 -10.61 -19.29 -24.99
C ASP A 569 -10.83 -19.22 -23.45
N PHE A 570 -12.00 -19.59 -23.08
CA PHE A 570 -12.40 -19.83 -21.69
C PHE A 570 -13.68 -20.68 -21.76
N ASN A 571 -13.48 -21.96 -21.78
CA ASN A 571 -14.63 -22.83 -21.93
C ASN A 571 -15.01 -23.41 -20.58
N LEU A 572 -16.10 -22.93 -19.99
CA LEU A 572 -16.64 -23.46 -18.73
C LEU A 572 -16.74 -25.00 -18.71
N PRO A 573 -17.12 -25.70 -19.81
CA PRO A 573 -17.02 -27.15 -19.84
C PRO A 573 -15.61 -27.72 -19.62
N HIS A 574 -14.57 -27.00 -19.98
CA HIS A 574 -13.19 -27.45 -19.71
C HIS A 574 -12.83 -27.43 -18.24
N THR A 575 -13.43 -26.54 -17.46
CA THR A 575 -13.15 -26.44 -16.03
C THR A 575 -13.89 -27.47 -15.18
N THR A 576 -14.85 -28.18 -15.76
CA THR A 576 -15.71 -29.15 -15.08
C THR A 576 -15.54 -30.59 -15.55
N THR A 577 -14.69 -30.85 -16.55
CA THR A 577 -14.53 -32.18 -17.14
C THR A 577 -13.69 -33.11 -16.28
N GLY A 578 -12.88 -32.58 -15.36
CA GLY A 578 -11.86 -33.33 -14.62
C GLY A 578 -10.68 -33.76 -15.49
N GLY A 579 -10.57 -33.22 -16.70
CA GLY A 579 -9.44 -33.48 -17.61
C GLY A 579 -8.12 -32.85 -17.14
N ASP A 580 -7.02 -33.43 -17.59
CA ASP A 580 -5.65 -33.00 -17.20
C ASP A 580 -5.30 -31.55 -17.56
N ASN A 581 -6.12 -30.86 -18.34
CA ASN A 581 -5.88 -29.50 -18.79
C ASN A 581 -6.85 -28.47 -18.22
N ASP A 582 -7.83 -28.87 -17.43
CA ASP A 582 -8.82 -27.96 -16.85
C ASP A 582 -8.18 -26.92 -15.92
N TRP A 583 -7.05 -27.25 -15.31
CA TRP A 583 -6.27 -26.36 -14.46
C TRP A 583 -5.88 -25.05 -15.17
N ARG A 584 -5.69 -25.05 -16.48
CA ARG A 584 -5.30 -23.87 -17.27
C ARG A 584 -6.27 -22.70 -17.13
N TRP A 585 -7.52 -22.98 -16.86
CA TRP A 585 -8.60 -21.99 -16.72
C TRP A 585 -9.16 -21.94 -15.30
N GLY A 586 -9.33 -23.08 -14.64
CA GLY A 586 -10.16 -23.23 -13.43
C GLY A 586 -9.42 -23.34 -12.11
N GLU A 587 -8.12 -23.64 -12.12
CA GLU A 587 -7.34 -23.79 -10.89
C GLU A 587 -7.15 -22.44 -10.18
N GLN A 588 -7.40 -22.43 -8.87
CA GLN A 588 -7.10 -21.30 -8.01
C GLN A 588 -5.66 -21.38 -7.51
N TRP A 589 -4.90 -20.30 -7.67
CA TRP A 589 -3.47 -20.27 -7.39
C TRP A 589 -3.07 -19.09 -6.51
N LEU A 590 -2.19 -19.29 -5.53
CA LEU A 590 -1.78 -18.28 -4.56
C LEU A 590 -1.38 -16.91 -5.16
N PRO A 591 -0.56 -16.83 -6.22
CA PRO A 591 -0.15 -15.56 -6.80
C PRO A 591 -1.30 -14.70 -7.33
N HIS A 592 -2.38 -15.32 -7.83
CA HIS A 592 -3.55 -14.57 -8.32
C HIS A 592 -4.20 -13.78 -7.19
N ALA A 593 -4.48 -14.45 -6.07
CA ALA A 593 -5.08 -13.83 -4.90
C ALA A 593 -4.14 -12.80 -4.24
N THR A 594 -2.83 -13.08 -4.22
CA THR A 594 -1.83 -12.17 -3.63
C THR A 594 -1.71 -10.86 -4.41
N TRP A 595 -1.55 -10.94 -5.74
CA TRP A 595 -1.45 -9.74 -6.56
C TRP A 595 -2.76 -8.94 -6.57
N TYR A 596 -3.90 -9.63 -6.59
CA TYR A 596 -5.20 -8.98 -6.48
C TYR A 596 -5.33 -8.22 -5.15
N LEU A 597 -4.98 -8.87 -4.02
CA LEU A 597 -4.99 -8.26 -2.70
C LEU A 597 -4.15 -6.98 -2.65
N LEU A 598 -2.92 -7.04 -3.18
CA LEU A 598 -2.01 -5.89 -3.28
C LEU A 598 -2.59 -4.77 -4.15
N ALA A 599 -3.13 -5.13 -5.33
CA ALA A 599 -3.68 -4.16 -6.26
C ALA A 599 -4.92 -3.44 -5.68
N VAL A 600 -5.78 -4.16 -4.96
CA VAL A 600 -6.94 -3.58 -4.27
C VAL A 600 -6.48 -2.70 -3.11
N ALA A 601 -5.56 -3.17 -2.27
CA ALA A 601 -5.06 -2.39 -1.12
C ALA A 601 -4.34 -1.09 -1.53
N ALA A 602 -3.65 -1.09 -2.67
CA ALA A 602 -3.06 0.11 -3.28
C ALA A 602 -4.10 0.99 -4.00
N GLY A 603 -5.38 0.59 -4.02
CA GLY A 603 -6.47 1.38 -4.57
C GLY A 603 -6.52 2.78 -3.97
N GLU A 604 -7.27 3.66 -4.61
CA GLU A 604 -7.40 5.06 -4.22
C GLU A 604 -7.92 5.17 -2.78
N GLY A 605 -6.98 5.08 -1.83
CA GLY A 605 -7.18 5.69 -0.53
C GLY A 605 -7.45 7.17 -0.74
N PRO A 606 -7.86 7.92 0.28
CA PRO A 606 -7.91 9.35 0.13
C PRO A 606 -6.60 9.73 -0.51
N SER A 607 -6.69 10.28 -1.71
CA SER A 607 -5.56 10.78 -2.47
C SER A 607 -4.64 11.45 -1.46
N ARG A 608 -3.39 11.02 -1.40
CA ARG A 608 -2.34 11.85 -0.77
C ARG A 608 -2.68 13.27 -1.16
N PRO A 609 -2.84 14.22 -0.24
CA PRO A 609 -3.22 15.57 -0.62
C PRO A 609 -2.32 15.94 -1.80
N PRO A 610 -2.88 16.42 -2.93
CA PRO A 610 -2.07 16.76 -4.08
C PRO A 610 -1.03 17.75 -3.58
N ASP A 611 0.25 17.40 -3.59
CA ASP A 611 1.42 18.16 -3.11
C ASP A 611 1.22 19.15 -1.95
N GLY A 612 0.33 18.84 -1.05
CA GLY A 612 -0.07 19.67 0.03
C GLY A 612 0.11 19.00 1.38
N ARG A 613 1.34 18.52 1.69
CA ARG A 613 1.65 18.31 3.11
C ARG A 613 1.47 19.63 3.80
N VAL A 614 0.73 19.60 4.93
CA VAL A 614 0.48 20.82 5.66
C VAL A 614 1.75 21.33 6.32
N ILE A 615 1.91 22.65 6.29
CA ILE A 615 2.88 23.38 7.10
C ILE A 615 2.05 24.29 7.97
N ILE A 616 1.91 23.92 9.25
CA ILE A 616 1.10 24.63 10.23
C ILE A 616 2.03 25.48 11.08
N GLY A 617 1.92 26.79 11.01
CA GLY A 617 2.66 27.71 11.87
C GLY A 617 1.82 28.16 13.04
N TYR A 618 2.28 27.89 14.28
CA TYR A 618 1.70 28.57 15.44
C TYR A 618 2.24 30.00 15.49
N VAL A 619 1.34 30.97 15.57
CA VAL A 619 1.63 32.41 15.66
C VAL A 619 1.19 32.92 17.03
N PHE A 620 2.15 33.31 17.86
CA PHE A 620 1.96 33.76 19.22
C PHE A 620 2.32 35.25 19.35
N ALA A 621 1.34 36.11 19.14
CA ALA A 621 1.54 37.57 19.10
C ALA A 621 1.59 38.23 20.48
N GLN A 622 0.89 37.67 21.46
CA GLN A 622 0.64 38.29 22.76
C GLN A 622 0.01 39.71 22.56
N ASP A 623 0.49 40.69 23.29
CA ASP A 623 -0.03 42.06 23.24
C ASP A 623 0.57 42.90 22.07
N ARG A 624 0.98 42.26 20.96
CA ARG A 624 1.53 42.92 19.79
C ARG A 624 0.59 42.83 18.61
N VAL A 625 0.54 43.88 17.79
CA VAL A 625 -0.09 43.80 16.48
C VAL A 625 0.85 43.13 15.50
N LEU A 626 0.36 42.18 14.75
CA LEU A 626 1.14 41.45 13.74
C LEU A 626 1.44 42.33 12.53
N ASP A 627 2.69 42.27 12.05
CA ASP A 627 3.05 42.84 10.76
C ASP A 627 2.80 41.77 9.66
N PRO A 628 1.82 41.99 8.76
CA PRO A 628 1.54 41.04 7.68
C PRO A 628 2.74 40.79 6.76
N ALA A 629 3.66 41.79 6.60
CA ALA A 629 4.86 41.63 5.77
C ALA A 629 5.89 40.70 6.37
N ALA A 630 5.91 40.53 7.70
CA ALA A 630 6.81 39.61 8.40
C ALA A 630 6.37 38.14 8.30
N ILE A 631 5.17 37.86 7.80
CA ILE A 631 4.64 36.49 7.67
C ILE A 631 4.79 36.00 6.23
N ALA A 632 5.59 34.96 6.01
CA ALA A 632 5.76 34.28 4.73
C ALA A 632 4.57 33.37 4.41
N ALA A 633 3.40 33.96 4.20
CA ALA A 633 2.12 33.29 3.98
C ALA A 633 2.17 32.25 2.85
N GLU A 634 3.00 32.48 1.85
CA GLU A 634 3.18 31.62 0.67
C GLU A 634 3.85 30.29 1.00
N LYS A 635 4.54 30.20 2.15
CA LYS A 635 5.20 28.98 2.63
C LYS A 635 4.34 28.19 3.62
N LEU A 636 3.21 28.75 4.05
CA LEU A 636 2.32 28.14 5.03
C LEU A 636 1.05 27.61 4.35
N THR A 637 0.51 26.53 4.88
CA THR A 637 -0.82 26.03 4.53
C THR A 637 -1.86 26.41 5.58
N HIS A 638 -1.42 26.47 6.85
CA HIS A 638 -2.27 26.81 7.98
C HIS A 638 -1.52 27.73 8.95
N ILE A 639 -2.28 28.59 9.61
CA ILE A 639 -1.84 29.34 10.77
C ILE A 639 -2.78 29.01 11.91
N ASN A 640 -2.24 28.52 13.03
CA ASN A 640 -2.93 28.39 14.29
C ASN A 640 -2.55 29.61 15.15
N TYR A 641 -3.49 30.54 15.32
CA TYR A 641 -3.25 31.73 16.13
C TYR A 641 -3.39 31.39 17.62
N ALA A 642 -2.33 31.56 18.35
CA ALA A 642 -2.21 31.21 19.77
C ALA A 642 -2.23 32.47 20.65
N PHE A 643 -3.07 32.58 21.69
CA PHE A 643 -4.11 31.67 22.10
C PHE A 643 -5.37 32.44 22.43
N ALA A 644 -6.52 31.87 22.14
CA ALA A 644 -7.74 32.26 22.81
C ALA A 644 -7.87 31.59 24.19
N ASN A 645 -8.61 32.16 25.11
CA ASN A 645 -8.74 31.68 26.49
C ASN A 645 -10.14 31.14 26.76
N ILE A 646 -10.31 30.43 27.88
CA ILE A 646 -11.60 29.96 28.39
C ILE A 646 -11.94 30.75 29.65
N LYS A 647 -13.01 31.53 29.59
CA LYS A 647 -13.54 32.26 30.76
C LYS A 647 -14.99 31.89 30.95
N GLU A 648 -15.35 31.51 32.16
CA GLU A 648 -16.71 31.09 32.52
C GLU A 648 -17.29 30.02 31.56
N GLY A 649 -16.43 29.09 31.08
CA GLY A 649 -16.81 28.04 30.16
C GLY A 649 -17.10 28.50 28.73
N ARG A 650 -16.65 29.69 28.33
CA ARG A 650 -16.73 30.22 26.94
C ARG A 650 -15.34 30.55 26.39
N VAL A 651 -15.19 30.37 25.08
CA VAL A 651 -14.03 30.83 24.35
C VAL A 651 -14.06 32.34 24.19
N VAL A 652 -13.00 33.00 24.58
CA VAL A 652 -12.85 34.46 24.52
C VAL A 652 -11.47 34.84 23.97
N GLU A 653 -11.34 36.07 23.50
CA GLU A 653 -10.02 36.61 23.09
C GLU A 653 -9.07 36.60 24.31
N GLY A 654 -7.82 36.23 24.03
CA GLY A 654 -6.76 36.13 25.04
C GLY A 654 -6.04 37.43 25.31
N PHE A 655 -5.78 38.21 24.23
CA PHE A 655 -4.96 39.42 24.27
C PHE A 655 -5.72 40.65 23.70
N ALA A 656 -5.22 41.83 24.04
CA ALA A 656 -5.86 43.10 23.70
C ALA A 656 -5.99 43.36 22.19
N HIS A 657 -5.07 42.83 21.37
CA HIS A 657 -5.02 43.06 19.93
C HIS A 657 -5.51 41.86 19.09
N ASP A 658 -6.18 40.87 19.68
CA ASP A 658 -6.57 39.65 18.96
C ASP A 658 -7.54 39.95 17.79
N ASP A 659 -8.53 40.83 17.99
CA ASP A 659 -9.45 41.26 16.93
C ASP A 659 -8.71 41.87 15.72
N GLU A 660 -7.67 42.63 15.96
CA GLU A 660 -6.85 43.23 14.92
C GLU A 660 -5.99 42.17 14.25
N ASN A 661 -5.40 41.30 15.04
CA ASN A 661 -4.53 40.21 14.57
C ASN A 661 -5.31 39.20 13.70
N TYR A 662 -6.55 38.85 14.07
CA TYR A 662 -7.40 38.00 13.21
C TYR A 662 -7.68 38.65 11.85
N ARG A 663 -7.90 39.97 11.83
CA ARG A 663 -8.08 40.70 10.55
C ARG A 663 -6.78 40.72 9.73
N VAL A 664 -5.62 40.89 10.34
CA VAL A 664 -4.32 40.79 9.68
C VAL A 664 -4.14 39.40 9.08
N LEU A 665 -4.36 38.35 9.86
CA LEU A 665 -4.14 36.96 9.42
C LEU A 665 -5.10 36.55 8.29
N THR A 666 -6.40 36.86 8.41
CA THR A 666 -7.37 36.57 7.35
C THR A 666 -7.10 37.37 6.10
N GLY A 667 -6.53 38.58 6.20
CA GLY A 667 -6.05 39.41 5.10
C GLY A 667 -4.91 38.77 4.30
N LEU A 668 -4.12 37.86 4.89
CA LEU A 668 -3.06 37.11 4.19
C LEU A 668 -3.58 36.19 3.09
N ARG A 669 -4.88 35.87 3.08
CA ARG A 669 -5.53 35.14 1.97
C ARG A 669 -5.44 35.88 0.63
N GLN A 670 -5.21 37.19 0.63
CA GLN A 670 -4.94 37.97 -0.60
C GLN A 670 -3.62 37.53 -1.25
N ARG A 671 -2.62 37.14 -0.43
CA ARG A 671 -1.33 36.68 -0.89
C ARG A 671 -1.31 35.14 -1.09
N ASN A 672 -2.05 34.40 -0.26
CA ASN A 672 -2.20 32.95 -0.36
C ASN A 672 -3.68 32.56 -0.18
N PRO A 673 -4.46 32.47 -1.28
CA PRO A 673 -5.89 32.15 -1.21
C PRO A 673 -6.22 30.78 -0.58
N SER A 674 -5.26 29.86 -0.56
CA SER A 674 -5.44 28.52 0.04
C SER A 674 -5.13 28.47 1.54
N LEU A 675 -4.55 29.54 2.11
CA LEU A 675 -4.15 29.60 3.52
C LEU A 675 -5.36 29.45 4.44
N LYS A 676 -5.26 28.56 5.41
CA LYS A 676 -6.26 28.33 6.45
C LYS A 676 -5.84 29.01 7.74
N ILE A 677 -6.77 29.72 8.36
CA ILE A 677 -6.55 30.41 9.64
C ILE A 677 -7.45 29.78 10.70
N LEU A 678 -6.86 29.24 11.73
CA LEU A 678 -7.53 28.64 12.88
C LEU A 678 -7.21 29.46 14.14
N VAL A 679 -8.13 29.44 15.10
CA VAL A 679 -7.84 29.84 16.48
C VAL A 679 -7.37 28.59 17.24
N SER A 680 -6.28 28.70 17.99
CA SER A 680 -5.86 27.73 18.99
C SER A 680 -6.30 28.19 20.38
N VAL A 681 -6.91 27.30 21.15
CA VAL A 681 -7.44 27.59 22.48
C VAL A 681 -6.73 26.79 23.54
N GLY A 682 -6.23 27.41 24.57
CA GLY A 682 -5.54 26.79 25.68
C GLY A 682 -4.03 27.06 25.70
N GLY A 683 -3.23 26.02 25.37
CA GLY A 683 -1.79 26.02 25.55
C GLY A 683 -1.40 25.82 27.01
N TRP A 684 -0.09 25.76 27.29
CA TRP A 684 0.45 25.42 28.60
C TRP A 684 -0.17 26.20 29.74
N THR A 685 -0.23 27.54 29.62
CA THR A 685 -0.68 28.44 30.71
C THR A 685 -2.22 28.63 30.79
N TRP A 686 -2.99 28.30 29.74
CA TRP A 686 -4.42 28.60 29.67
C TRP A 686 -5.31 27.37 29.52
N SER A 687 -4.81 26.18 29.73
CA SER A 687 -5.58 24.93 29.73
C SER A 687 -6.42 24.70 30.97
N GLY A 688 -6.26 25.53 32.02
CA GLY A 688 -6.98 25.35 33.31
C GLY A 688 -8.49 25.39 33.24
N GLY A 689 -9.08 26.05 32.20
CA GLY A 689 -10.51 26.13 32.02
C GLY A 689 -11.18 24.93 31.36
N PHE A 690 -10.45 24.03 30.73
CA PHE A 690 -11.00 22.93 29.92
C PHE A 690 -11.79 21.92 30.73
N SER A 691 -11.19 21.34 31.79
CA SER A 691 -11.80 20.27 32.55
C SER A 691 -13.17 20.68 33.14
N ASP A 692 -13.35 21.94 33.54
CA ASP A 692 -14.64 22.49 34.00
C ASP A 692 -15.59 22.77 32.81
N ALA A 693 -15.09 23.34 31.72
CA ALA A 693 -15.92 23.69 30.56
C ALA A 693 -16.54 22.44 29.87
N VAL A 694 -15.91 21.27 29.96
CA VAL A 694 -16.41 20.06 29.31
C VAL A 694 -16.98 19.01 30.27
N LEU A 695 -17.09 19.34 31.58
CA LEU A 695 -17.46 18.40 32.65
C LEU A 695 -18.87 17.83 32.49
N THR A 696 -19.83 18.65 32.13
CA THR A 696 -21.23 18.24 31.93
C THR A 696 -21.66 18.50 30.49
N LYS A 697 -22.73 17.87 30.06
CA LYS A 697 -23.29 18.09 28.71
C LYS A 697 -23.69 19.57 28.51
N GLU A 698 -24.20 20.22 29.57
CA GLU A 698 -24.63 21.63 29.52
C GLU A 698 -23.44 22.57 29.42
N SER A 699 -22.39 22.38 30.25
CA SER A 699 -21.18 23.19 30.18
C SER A 699 -20.45 22.98 28.86
N ARG A 700 -20.37 21.74 28.35
CA ARG A 700 -19.77 21.41 27.05
C ARG A 700 -20.52 22.03 25.87
N ALA A 701 -21.88 22.03 25.91
CA ALA A 701 -22.69 22.70 24.90
C ALA A 701 -22.43 24.22 24.86
N LYS A 702 -22.28 24.85 26.03
CA LYS A 702 -21.92 26.28 26.15
C LYS A 702 -20.54 26.58 25.56
N PHE A 703 -19.57 25.72 25.81
CA PHE A 703 -18.22 25.82 25.26
C PHE A 703 -18.25 25.69 23.73
N VAL A 704 -18.88 24.64 23.19
CA VAL A 704 -18.98 24.36 21.75
C VAL A 704 -19.73 25.49 21.02
N GLU A 705 -20.82 26.00 21.55
CA GLU A 705 -21.52 27.15 20.99
C GLU A 705 -20.60 28.36 20.89
N SER A 706 -19.86 28.70 21.95
CA SER A 706 -18.96 29.83 21.97
C SER A 706 -17.77 29.66 21.02
N ALA A 707 -17.26 28.42 20.83
CA ALA A 707 -16.22 28.12 19.88
C ALA A 707 -16.64 28.36 18.41
N VAL A 708 -17.89 27.94 18.07
CA VAL A 708 -18.43 28.18 16.72
C VAL A 708 -18.71 29.66 16.50
N ASP A 709 -19.24 30.35 17.50
CA ASP A 709 -19.44 31.78 17.43
C ASP A 709 -18.14 32.56 17.24
N PHE A 710 -17.07 32.10 17.90
CA PHE A 710 -15.72 32.68 17.76
C PHE A 710 -15.23 32.52 16.33
N VAL A 711 -15.28 31.29 15.78
CA VAL A 711 -14.90 30.99 14.38
C VAL A 711 -15.72 31.83 13.40
N ARG A 712 -17.01 32.01 13.67
CA ARG A 712 -17.91 32.81 12.82
C ARG A 712 -17.52 34.28 12.83
N ARG A 713 -17.33 34.84 14.04
CA ARG A 713 -17.07 36.25 14.28
C ARG A 713 -15.81 36.77 13.60
N HIS A 714 -14.75 35.94 13.63
CA HIS A 714 -13.45 36.29 13.07
C HIS A 714 -13.22 35.72 11.66
N ASP A 715 -14.24 35.15 11.01
CA ASP A 715 -14.15 34.50 9.67
C ASP A 715 -13.03 33.46 9.55
N LEU A 716 -12.85 32.62 10.56
CA LEU A 716 -11.80 31.63 10.59
C LEU A 716 -12.20 30.38 9.80
N ASP A 717 -11.17 29.56 9.44
CA ASP A 717 -11.32 28.31 8.71
C ASP A 717 -11.45 27.10 9.64
N GLY A 718 -11.31 27.26 10.96
CA GLY A 718 -11.41 26.16 11.90
C GLY A 718 -11.02 26.52 13.32
N PHE A 719 -10.92 25.46 14.12
CA PHE A 719 -10.70 25.50 15.56
C PHE A 719 -9.64 24.47 15.95
N ASP A 720 -8.66 24.89 16.73
CA ASP A 720 -7.58 24.04 17.25
C ASP A 720 -7.71 23.97 18.79
N VAL A 721 -7.66 22.75 19.34
CA VAL A 721 -7.74 22.50 20.79
C VAL A 721 -6.35 22.21 21.32
N ASP A 722 -5.82 23.08 22.14
CA ASP A 722 -4.52 22.89 22.79
C ASP A 722 -4.73 22.70 24.29
N TRP A 723 -5.27 21.52 24.66
CA TRP A 723 -5.51 21.16 26.06
C TRP A 723 -4.32 20.36 26.63
N GLU A 724 -3.59 21.02 27.52
CA GLU A 724 -2.37 20.47 28.12
C GLU A 724 -2.58 20.15 29.61
N TYR A 725 -3.12 18.97 30.04
CA TYR A 725 -3.51 17.85 29.20
C TYR A 725 -4.81 17.25 29.73
N PRO A 726 -5.63 16.55 28.92
CA PRO A 726 -6.78 15.81 29.43
C PRO A 726 -6.37 14.76 30.46
N GLY A 727 -6.91 14.83 31.67
CA GLY A 727 -6.69 13.86 32.73
C GLY A 727 -5.27 13.82 33.32
N LEU A 728 -4.37 14.73 32.90
CA LEU A 728 -2.97 14.79 33.34
C LEU A 728 -2.63 16.17 33.91
N PRO A 729 -1.64 16.26 34.80
CA PRO A 729 -1.14 17.55 35.28
C PRO A 729 -0.56 18.40 34.14
N GLY A 730 -0.81 19.70 34.14
CA GLY A 730 -0.20 20.75 33.37
C GLY A 730 0.23 21.89 34.29
N ASP A 731 0.27 23.15 33.78
CA ASP A 731 0.64 24.32 34.57
C ASP A 731 -0.47 24.72 35.55
N GLY A 732 -0.53 24.03 36.71
CA GLY A 732 -1.55 24.25 37.73
C GLY A 732 -2.98 23.88 37.32
N ASN A 733 -3.17 23.13 36.26
CA ASN A 733 -4.46 22.82 35.71
C ASN A 733 -5.26 21.82 36.54
N VAL A 734 -6.57 22.08 36.66
CA VAL A 734 -7.50 21.07 37.14
C VAL A 734 -7.56 19.93 36.13
N ASN A 735 -7.31 18.71 36.62
CA ASN A 735 -7.42 17.50 35.78
C ASN A 735 -8.23 16.44 36.51
N ARG A 736 -8.97 15.64 35.76
CA ARG A 736 -9.90 14.64 36.29
C ARG A 736 -9.78 13.34 35.48
N PRO A 737 -9.99 12.17 36.10
CA PRO A 737 -10.05 10.90 35.34
C PRO A 737 -11.11 10.91 34.23
N GLN A 738 -12.22 11.65 34.42
CA GLN A 738 -13.29 11.79 33.43
C GLN A 738 -12.90 12.63 32.21
N ASP A 739 -11.82 13.37 32.28
CA ASP A 739 -11.34 14.19 31.14
C ASP A 739 -11.04 13.34 29.90
N LYS A 740 -10.68 12.07 30.11
CA LYS A 740 -10.52 11.10 29.01
C LYS A 740 -11.76 11.01 28.12
N GLN A 741 -12.92 10.72 28.72
CA GLN A 741 -14.20 10.61 28.00
C GLN A 741 -14.77 11.97 27.62
N ASN A 742 -14.52 12.97 28.44
CA ASN A 742 -14.97 14.35 28.17
C ASN A 742 -14.23 14.94 26.96
N PHE A 743 -12.96 14.63 26.80
CA PHE A 743 -12.19 15.00 25.60
C PHE A 743 -12.78 14.38 24.34
N THR A 744 -13.07 13.08 24.36
CA THR A 744 -13.74 12.40 23.25
C THR A 744 -15.08 13.06 22.91
N ALA A 745 -15.88 13.34 23.94
CA ALA A 745 -17.20 13.93 23.77
C ALA A 745 -17.13 15.36 23.20
N VAL A 746 -16.22 16.21 23.69
CA VAL A 746 -16.10 17.59 23.20
C VAL A 746 -15.61 17.63 21.77
N MET A 747 -14.68 16.75 21.37
CA MET A 747 -14.21 16.68 19.98
C MET A 747 -15.33 16.26 19.02
N ALA A 748 -16.18 15.32 19.43
CA ALA A 748 -17.35 14.93 18.64
C ALA A 748 -18.39 16.06 18.53
N ASP A 749 -18.68 16.73 19.63
CA ASP A 749 -19.63 17.84 19.66
C ASP A 749 -19.15 19.05 18.86
N LEU A 750 -17.83 19.39 18.93
CA LEU A 750 -17.19 20.42 18.10
C LEU A 750 -17.27 20.07 16.62
N ARG A 751 -16.96 18.82 16.25
CA ARG A 751 -17.03 18.37 14.84
C ARG A 751 -18.45 18.55 14.29
N ALA A 752 -19.46 18.07 15.01
CA ALA A 752 -20.85 18.20 14.59
C ALA A 752 -21.29 19.68 14.44
N ALA A 753 -20.85 20.53 15.36
CA ALA A 753 -21.19 21.96 15.34
C ALA A 753 -20.47 22.70 14.21
N LEU A 754 -19.17 22.41 13.98
CA LEU A 754 -18.40 22.98 12.89
C LEU A 754 -18.90 22.49 11.52
N ASP A 755 -19.34 21.24 11.39
CA ASP A 755 -19.93 20.73 10.14
C ASP A 755 -21.23 21.46 9.80
N LYS A 756 -22.08 21.70 10.81
CA LYS A 756 -23.32 22.48 10.64
C LYS A 756 -23.04 23.90 10.21
N GLU A 757 -22.08 24.58 10.84
CA GLU A 757 -21.66 25.94 10.48
C GLU A 757 -21.00 25.95 9.09
N GLY A 758 -20.14 24.97 8.79
CA GLY A 758 -19.47 24.83 7.51
C GLY A 758 -20.45 24.62 6.35
N ALA A 759 -21.48 23.80 6.56
CA ALA A 759 -22.56 23.61 5.58
C ALA A 759 -23.31 24.91 5.30
N ALA A 760 -23.60 25.72 6.34
CA ALA A 760 -24.24 27.04 6.20
C ALA A 760 -23.37 28.04 5.43
N ARG A 761 -22.03 27.91 5.52
CA ARG A 761 -21.03 28.77 4.85
C ARG A 761 -20.51 28.20 3.52
N GLY A 762 -20.96 27.02 3.10
CA GLY A 762 -20.53 26.35 1.87
C GLY A 762 -19.05 25.92 1.87
N ARG A 763 -18.43 25.72 3.04
CA ARG A 763 -17.03 25.28 3.19
C ARG A 763 -16.84 24.36 4.39
N HIS A 764 -15.86 23.46 4.29
CA HIS A 764 -15.42 22.63 5.42
C HIS A 764 -14.66 23.50 6.43
N LEU A 765 -15.04 23.41 7.71
CA LEU A 765 -14.32 24.03 8.82
C LEU A 765 -13.47 22.97 9.53
N LEU A 766 -12.20 23.27 9.69
CA LEU A 766 -11.22 22.35 10.26
C LEU A 766 -11.37 22.23 11.77
N LEU A 767 -11.13 21.03 12.30
CA LEU A 767 -10.95 20.75 13.71
C LEU A 767 -9.63 20.04 13.91
N THR A 768 -8.71 20.64 14.69
CA THR A 768 -7.40 20.08 15.00
C THR A 768 -7.16 20.12 16.51
N PHE A 769 -6.14 19.42 16.97
CA PHE A 769 -5.69 19.58 18.36
C PHE A 769 -4.19 19.29 18.48
N ALA A 770 -3.55 19.92 19.46
CA ALA A 770 -2.19 19.63 19.87
C ALA A 770 -2.16 18.43 20.85
N ALA A 771 -1.30 17.45 20.58
CA ALA A 771 -1.24 16.21 21.35
C ALA A 771 0.11 16.04 22.01
N GLY A 772 0.12 15.73 23.30
CA GLY A 772 1.34 15.34 24.01
C GLY A 772 1.94 14.06 23.41
N ALA A 773 3.20 14.10 23.01
CA ALA A 773 3.87 13.03 22.25
C ALA A 773 4.36 11.88 23.17
N SER A 774 3.46 11.31 23.98
CA SER A 774 3.83 10.28 24.97
C SER A 774 2.76 9.20 25.12
N SER A 775 3.21 8.00 25.53
CA SER A 775 2.32 6.89 25.89
C SER A 775 1.40 7.25 27.07
N ASN A 776 1.85 8.16 27.96
CA ASN A 776 1.01 8.66 29.07
C ASN A 776 -0.19 9.47 28.55
N PHE A 777 0.00 10.33 27.55
CA PHE A 777 -1.09 11.03 26.88
C PHE A 777 -2.08 10.06 26.24
N LEU A 778 -1.58 9.05 25.54
CA LEU A 778 -2.42 8.01 24.92
C LEU A 778 -3.24 7.21 25.94
N ALA A 779 -2.68 6.93 27.12
CA ALA A 779 -3.40 6.25 28.19
C ALA A 779 -4.60 7.08 28.73
N HIS A 780 -4.51 8.40 28.67
CA HIS A 780 -5.53 9.35 29.15
C HIS A 780 -6.43 9.91 28.05
N THR A 781 -6.38 9.35 26.85
CA THR A 781 -7.23 9.73 25.71
C THR A 781 -7.76 8.49 24.99
N GLU A 782 -8.80 8.66 24.18
CA GLU A 782 -9.40 7.57 23.35
C GLU A 782 -9.11 7.89 21.89
N MET A 783 -7.81 7.80 21.49
CA MET A 783 -7.36 8.27 20.18
C MET A 783 -8.00 7.54 19.01
N ASP A 784 -8.33 6.26 19.19
CA ASP A 784 -9.06 5.46 18.21
C ASP A 784 -10.45 6.03 17.89
N VAL A 785 -11.08 6.72 18.82
CA VAL A 785 -12.37 7.40 18.66
C VAL A 785 -12.16 8.86 18.23
N VAL A 786 -11.32 9.61 18.95
CA VAL A 786 -11.10 11.05 18.74
C VAL A 786 -10.65 11.35 17.31
N GLN A 787 -9.78 10.51 16.73
CA GLN A 787 -9.28 10.72 15.37
C GLN A 787 -10.38 10.79 14.29
N ALA A 788 -11.55 10.21 14.54
CA ALA A 788 -12.66 10.28 13.60
C ALA A 788 -13.28 11.69 13.51
N SER A 789 -13.16 12.49 14.58
CA SER A 789 -13.73 13.83 14.69
C SER A 789 -12.80 14.95 14.19
N VAL A 790 -11.51 14.68 13.97
CA VAL A 790 -10.51 15.72 13.68
C VAL A 790 -9.90 15.59 12.29
N ASP A 791 -9.47 16.71 11.74
CA ASP A 791 -8.75 16.78 10.48
C ASP A 791 -7.26 16.45 10.66
N TYR A 792 -6.62 17.03 11.70
CA TYR A 792 -5.22 16.77 12.03
C TYR A 792 -5.02 16.60 13.54
N VAL A 793 -3.98 15.82 13.88
CA VAL A 793 -3.41 15.65 15.20
C VAL A 793 -2.01 16.22 15.18
N ASN A 794 -1.80 17.36 15.82
CA ASN A 794 -0.54 18.09 15.88
C ASN A 794 0.32 17.49 17.01
N LEU A 795 1.24 16.57 16.70
CA LEU A 795 2.09 15.93 17.71
C LEU A 795 3.15 16.91 18.20
N MET A 796 3.16 17.21 19.47
CA MET A 796 4.18 18.04 20.10
C MET A 796 5.45 17.20 20.34
N THR A 797 6.14 16.80 19.23
CA THR A 797 7.36 15.99 19.23
C THR A 797 8.60 16.82 19.60
N TYR A 798 8.46 17.55 20.69
CA TYR A 798 9.52 18.37 21.32
C TYR A 798 9.28 18.42 22.83
N ASP A 799 10.18 19.09 23.53
CA ASP A 799 10.24 19.14 25.00
C ASP A 799 10.33 17.76 25.66
N PHE A 800 10.99 16.82 24.97
CA PHE A 800 11.28 15.51 25.55
C PHE A 800 12.20 15.59 26.76
N ARG A 801 12.97 16.69 26.86
CA ARG A 801 13.87 17.02 27.98
C ARG A 801 13.94 18.52 28.20
N GLU A 802 14.03 18.93 29.48
CA GLU A 802 14.23 20.32 29.90
C GLU A 802 14.97 20.37 31.23
N ALA A 803 15.82 21.37 31.41
CA ALA A 803 16.77 21.43 32.54
C ALA A 803 16.13 21.55 33.92
N GLU A 804 14.87 22.07 33.99
CA GLU A 804 14.16 22.20 35.26
C GLU A 804 13.64 20.85 35.78
N GLY A 805 13.41 19.88 34.92
CA GLY A 805 12.87 18.56 35.26
C GLY A 805 13.86 17.41 35.06
N ASP A 806 14.95 17.63 34.33
CA ASP A 806 15.87 16.58 33.91
C ASP A 806 17.32 16.93 34.23
N PRO A 807 17.97 16.17 35.13
CA PRO A 807 19.36 16.42 35.53
C PRO A 807 20.35 16.04 34.42
N GLN A 808 19.94 15.48 33.32
CA GLN A 808 20.82 15.09 32.21
C GLN A 808 20.57 15.94 30.98
N ALA A 809 21.61 16.54 30.43
CA ALA A 809 21.55 17.25 29.16
C ALA A 809 21.27 16.29 27.99
N GLY A 810 20.42 16.70 27.04
CA GLY A 810 20.12 15.83 25.91
C GLY A 810 19.24 16.47 24.86
N HIS A 811 18.88 15.70 23.88
CA HIS A 811 17.98 16.18 22.82
C HIS A 811 16.54 16.34 23.33
N HIS A 812 15.90 17.45 22.98
CA HIS A 812 14.50 17.67 23.31
C HIS A 812 13.53 17.45 22.13
N SER A 813 14.07 17.16 20.92
CA SER A 813 13.27 17.01 19.70
C SER A 813 13.91 16.06 18.67
N ASN A 814 14.65 15.06 19.15
CA ASN A 814 15.31 14.08 18.29
C ASN A 814 14.33 13.27 17.46
N LEU A 815 14.77 12.91 16.23
CA LEU A 815 13.94 12.08 15.35
C LEU A 815 13.91 10.63 15.82
N TYR A 816 15.05 10.02 16.12
CA TYR A 816 15.17 8.63 16.57
C TYR A 816 15.67 8.53 18.01
N THR A 817 15.30 7.43 18.67
CA THR A 817 15.71 7.15 20.04
C THR A 817 17.21 6.84 20.11
N HIS A 818 17.95 7.59 20.93
CA HIS A 818 19.34 7.26 21.22
C HIS A 818 19.42 6.15 22.29
N PRO A 819 20.34 5.16 22.18
CA PRO A 819 20.47 4.07 23.16
C PRO A 819 20.75 4.55 24.59
N ASP A 820 21.54 5.63 24.73
CA ASP A 820 21.97 6.21 26.02
C ASP A 820 20.91 7.17 26.61
N ASP A 821 19.81 7.43 25.89
CA ASP A 821 18.70 8.21 26.41
C ASP A 821 17.87 7.38 27.41
N PRO A 822 17.90 7.68 28.73
CA PRO A 822 17.15 6.91 29.73
C PRO A 822 15.62 7.07 29.55
N HIS A 823 15.14 8.19 28.99
CA HIS A 823 13.71 8.41 28.71
C HIS A 823 13.26 7.73 27.43
N ARG A 824 14.20 7.42 26.54
CA ARG A 824 13.95 6.75 25.26
C ARG A 824 12.86 7.43 24.42
N MET A 825 12.75 8.75 24.53
CA MET A 825 11.77 9.56 23.79
C MET A 825 12.32 9.94 22.43
N SER A 826 11.44 9.98 21.43
CA SER A 826 11.77 10.45 20.08
C SER A 826 10.50 10.71 19.26
N ALA A 827 10.63 11.49 18.20
CA ALA A 827 9.51 11.76 17.30
C ALA A 827 9.02 10.47 16.60
N ASP A 828 9.93 9.61 16.17
CA ASP A 828 9.61 8.30 15.56
C ASP A 828 8.81 7.39 16.52
N ARG A 829 9.23 7.33 17.78
CA ARG A 829 8.51 6.55 18.80
C ARG A 829 7.10 7.09 19.01
N ALA A 830 6.95 8.42 19.16
CA ALA A 830 5.64 9.03 19.32
C ALA A 830 4.72 8.74 18.11
N VAL A 831 5.24 8.89 16.89
CA VAL A 831 4.48 8.58 15.66
C VAL A 831 4.02 7.11 15.67
N ARG A 832 4.91 6.16 15.98
CA ARG A 832 4.53 4.74 16.04
C ARG A 832 3.49 4.44 17.11
N GLU A 833 3.60 5.04 18.28
CA GLU A 833 2.62 4.88 19.36
C GLU A 833 1.24 5.43 18.96
N PHE A 834 1.17 6.59 18.29
CA PHE A 834 -0.10 7.14 17.79
C PHE A 834 -0.70 6.34 16.64
N LEU A 835 0.12 5.82 15.73
CA LEU A 835 -0.34 4.88 14.69
C LEU A 835 -0.92 3.61 15.32
N ALA A 836 -0.24 3.03 16.32
CA ALA A 836 -0.72 1.86 17.07
C ALA A 836 -2.03 2.15 17.84
N ALA A 837 -2.19 3.39 18.35
CA ALA A 837 -3.42 3.85 18.97
C ALA A 837 -4.57 4.14 17.96
N GLY A 838 -4.35 3.87 16.67
CA GLY A 838 -5.38 3.94 15.63
C GLY A 838 -5.53 5.30 14.94
N VAL A 839 -4.58 6.21 15.11
CA VAL A 839 -4.57 7.49 14.37
C VAL A 839 -3.95 7.26 12.99
N PRO A 840 -4.64 7.58 11.88
CA PRO A 840 -4.09 7.43 10.54
C PRO A 840 -2.87 8.34 10.31
N ALA A 841 -1.85 7.84 9.60
CA ALA A 841 -0.66 8.62 9.26
C ALA A 841 -0.99 9.96 8.57
N GLY A 842 -1.96 9.96 7.65
CA GLY A 842 -2.42 11.16 6.95
C GLY A 842 -3.12 12.21 7.82
N LYS A 843 -3.34 11.94 9.13
CA LYS A 843 -3.81 12.92 10.11
C LYS A 843 -2.73 13.36 11.09
N LEU A 844 -1.59 12.63 11.15
CA LEU A 844 -0.49 12.99 12.04
C LEU A 844 0.36 14.10 11.45
N VAL A 845 0.53 15.17 12.19
CA VAL A 845 1.40 16.31 11.86
C VAL A 845 2.57 16.33 12.84
N LEU A 846 3.79 16.19 12.33
CA LEU A 846 4.99 16.13 13.16
C LEU A 846 5.35 17.53 13.68
N GLY A 847 5.48 17.68 14.99
CA GLY A 847 5.87 18.93 15.62
C GLY A 847 7.39 19.15 15.59
N VAL A 848 7.79 20.36 15.29
CA VAL A 848 9.19 20.78 15.37
C VAL A 848 9.31 22.11 16.13
N PRO A 849 10.28 22.25 17.03
CA PRO A 849 10.48 23.49 17.76
C PRO A 849 11.34 24.46 16.96
N PHE A 850 10.98 25.72 16.95
CA PHE A 850 11.86 26.79 16.46
C PHE A 850 12.66 27.42 17.64
N TYR A 851 12.95 26.60 18.63
CA TYR A 851 13.73 26.96 19.83
C TYR A 851 14.53 25.77 20.33
N GLY A 852 15.39 25.97 21.30
CA GLY A 852 16.21 24.93 21.95
C GLY A 852 15.99 24.88 23.45
N ARG A 853 16.60 23.85 24.08
CA ARG A 853 16.69 23.68 25.51
C ARG A 853 18.17 23.63 25.93
N ALA A 854 18.52 24.31 27.05
CA ALA A 854 19.90 24.50 27.44
C ALA A 854 20.16 23.95 28.86
N TRP A 855 21.30 23.33 29.04
CA TRP A 855 21.86 22.90 30.34
C TRP A 855 23.22 23.56 30.57
N GLY A 856 23.49 23.93 31.82
CA GLY A 856 24.77 24.43 32.28
C GLY A 856 25.44 23.47 33.26
N ASP A 857 26.71 23.76 33.59
CA ASP A 857 27.56 22.92 34.45
C ASP A 857 27.59 21.44 34.01
N VAL A 858 27.43 21.19 32.71
CA VAL A 858 27.36 19.84 32.16
C VAL A 858 28.70 19.13 32.23
N ASP A 859 28.74 17.85 32.62
CA ASP A 859 29.96 17.05 32.57
C ASP A 859 30.47 16.99 31.11
N PRO A 860 31.76 17.25 30.84
CA PRO A 860 32.27 17.40 29.48
C PRO A 860 32.44 16.08 28.70
N THR A 861 32.20 14.94 29.31
CA THR A 861 32.31 13.64 28.68
C THR A 861 31.36 13.55 27.47
N GLY A 862 31.86 13.12 26.33
CA GLY A 862 31.03 12.98 25.10
C GLY A 862 30.42 14.30 24.63
N ASP A 863 31.13 15.44 24.79
CA ASP A 863 30.63 16.79 24.48
C ASP A 863 29.31 17.11 25.24
N GLY A 864 29.14 16.53 26.44
CA GLY A 864 28.00 16.78 27.32
C GLY A 864 26.70 16.05 26.99
N LEU A 865 26.62 15.27 25.91
CA LEU A 865 25.43 14.56 25.54
C LEU A 865 25.08 13.44 26.54
N TYR A 866 23.88 13.48 27.10
CA TYR A 866 23.35 12.61 28.16
C TYR A 866 24.18 12.61 29.45
N GLN A 867 24.92 13.70 29.68
CA GLN A 867 25.71 13.90 30.92
C GLN A 867 24.92 14.74 31.93
N GLU A 868 25.31 14.61 33.23
CA GLU A 868 24.73 15.40 34.32
C GLU A 868 24.95 16.90 34.09
N GLY A 869 23.91 17.68 34.30
CA GLY A 869 23.82 19.11 34.10
C GLY A 869 22.67 19.69 34.91
N LYS A 870 22.51 20.99 34.88
CA LYS A 870 21.42 21.71 35.55
C LYS A 870 21.00 22.91 34.71
N ALA A 871 19.97 23.65 35.14
CA ALA A 871 19.62 24.91 34.53
C ALA A 871 20.81 25.84 34.44
N PRO A 872 21.10 26.51 33.32
CA PRO A 872 22.26 27.38 33.15
C PRO A 872 22.20 28.53 34.14
N SER A 873 23.33 28.84 34.76
CA SER A 873 23.45 29.98 35.65
C SER A 873 23.38 31.33 34.92
N GLU A 874 23.61 31.33 33.61
CA GLU A 874 23.45 32.48 32.73
C GLU A 874 22.30 32.26 31.78
N ARG A 875 21.60 33.33 31.37
CA ARG A 875 20.46 33.23 30.46
C ARG A 875 20.93 32.96 29.04
N ILE A 876 20.66 31.75 28.55
CA ILE A 876 20.83 31.41 27.13
C ILE A 876 19.54 31.79 26.40
N GLN A 877 19.67 32.54 25.28
CA GLN A 877 18.56 32.85 24.40
C GLN A 877 18.32 31.65 23.49
N THR A 878 17.23 30.91 23.72
CA THR A 878 16.98 29.62 23.08
C THR A 878 16.14 29.70 21.81
N ARG A 879 15.64 30.88 21.38
CA ARG A 879 14.99 31.08 20.10
C ARG A 879 15.98 30.79 18.96
N TYR A 880 15.55 30.14 17.90
CA TYR A 880 16.44 29.67 16.82
C TYR A 880 17.31 30.81 16.25
N GLY A 881 16.74 31.97 15.97
CA GLY A 881 17.52 33.10 15.46
C GLY A 881 18.73 33.48 16.36
N SER A 882 18.58 33.34 17.68
CA SER A 882 19.66 33.56 18.66
C SER A 882 20.64 32.38 18.68
N LEU A 883 20.15 31.15 18.56
CA LEU A 883 21.01 29.96 18.53
C LEU A 883 21.83 29.88 17.25
N ALA A 884 21.26 30.26 16.10
CA ALA A 884 22.01 30.36 14.86
C ALA A 884 23.18 31.36 14.94
N ALA A 885 22.94 32.52 15.58
CA ALA A 885 24.01 33.49 15.86
C ALA A 885 25.02 32.94 16.87
N LEU A 886 24.57 32.25 17.92
CA LEU A 886 25.41 31.64 18.95
C LEU A 886 26.38 30.59 18.37
N ALA A 887 25.89 29.78 17.41
CA ALA A 887 26.68 28.75 16.73
C ALA A 887 27.93 29.29 15.99
N THR A 888 27.93 30.60 15.66
CA THR A 888 29.07 31.25 14.97
C THR A 888 30.08 31.92 15.93
N GLN A 889 29.79 31.92 17.22
CA GLN A 889 30.66 32.58 18.21
C GLN A 889 31.82 31.67 18.62
N PRO A 890 33.00 32.23 18.98
CA PRO A 890 34.11 31.45 19.47
C PRO A 890 33.74 30.60 20.68
N GLY A 891 34.27 29.38 20.73
CA GLY A 891 34.05 28.43 21.83
C GLY A 891 32.79 27.57 21.66
N TRP A 892 31.87 27.91 20.75
CA TRP A 892 30.71 27.10 20.43
C TRP A 892 30.96 26.17 19.24
N VAL A 893 30.58 24.91 19.39
CA VAL A 893 30.72 23.88 18.34
C VAL A 893 29.40 23.23 18.11
N ARG A 894 28.93 23.24 16.85
CA ARG A 894 27.80 22.43 16.44
C ARG A 894 28.23 20.97 16.29
N ARG A 895 27.48 20.08 16.89
CA ARG A 895 27.64 18.64 16.78
C ARG A 895 26.39 18.02 16.11
N TRP A 896 26.57 16.87 15.54
CA TRP A 896 25.50 16.07 14.98
C TRP A 896 25.49 14.69 15.60
N ASP A 897 24.37 14.31 16.19
CA ASP A 897 24.14 12.94 16.66
C ASP A 897 23.53 12.12 15.53
N ALA A 898 24.33 11.21 14.97
CA ALA A 898 23.93 10.38 13.84
C ALA A 898 22.88 9.30 14.21
N LEU A 899 22.81 8.89 15.48
CA LEU A 899 21.83 7.92 15.96
C LEU A 899 20.47 8.57 16.17
N ALA A 900 20.46 9.72 16.86
CA ALA A 900 19.24 10.47 17.12
C ALA A 900 18.78 11.33 15.92
N GLN A 901 19.65 11.55 14.92
CA GLN A 901 19.46 12.46 13.80
C GLN A 901 19.09 13.88 14.26
N ALA A 902 19.86 14.40 15.20
CA ALA A 902 19.61 15.68 15.83
C ALA A 902 20.90 16.47 16.05
N PRO A 903 20.89 17.82 15.88
CA PRO A 903 22.01 18.68 16.21
C PRO A 903 21.98 19.09 17.68
N PHE A 904 23.17 19.49 18.19
CA PHE A 904 23.30 20.22 19.43
C PHE A 904 24.49 21.18 19.40
N LEU A 905 24.46 22.21 20.24
CA LEU A 905 25.60 23.11 20.46
C LEU A 905 26.30 22.72 21.77
N TRP A 906 27.60 22.69 21.71
CA TRP A 906 28.46 22.45 22.85
C TRP A 906 29.47 23.58 23.05
N ASN A 907 29.64 24.05 24.29
CA ASN A 907 30.69 24.94 24.68
C ASN A 907 31.47 24.32 25.85
N ALA A 908 32.64 23.78 25.54
CA ALA A 908 33.46 23.04 26.51
C ALA A 908 33.99 23.91 27.64
N GLU A 909 34.34 25.17 27.38
CA GLU A 909 34.87 26.11 28.39
C GLU A 909 33.76 26.52 29.37
N ARG A 910 32.56 26.80 28.87
CA ARG A 910 31.41 27.20 29.68
C ARG A 910 30.60 26.02 30.20
N ARG A 911 30.92 24.81 29.74
CA ARG A 911 30.21 23.57 30.07
C ARG A 911 28.69 23.71 29.83
N ILE A 912 28.32 24.26 28.66
CA ILE A 912 26.94 24.48 28.27
C ILE A 912 26.61 23.59 27.08
N PHE A 913 25.52 22.86 27.23
CA PHE A 913 24.90 22.06 26.18
C PHE A 913 23.58 22.72 25.74
N VAL A 914 23.28 22.73 24.42
CA VAL A 914 21.97 23.18 23.89
C VAL A 914 21.49 22.22 22.84
N GLY A 915 20.38 21.50 23.10
CA GLY A 915 19.62 20.71 22.12
C GLY A 915 18.70 21.65 21.33
N PHE A 916 18.64 21.50 20.00
CA PHE A 916 17.80 22.35 19.14
C PHE A 916 17.58 21.68 17.78
N ASP A 917 16.73 22.26 16.94
CA ASP A 917 16.61 21.90 15.54
C ASP A 917 17.26 22.95 14.63
N ASP A 918 17.80 22.50 13.48
CA ASP A 918 18.39 23.34 12.47
C ASP A 918 17.89 22.95 11.06
N PRO A 919 18.29 23.66 9.98
CA PRO A 919 17.84 23.31 8.64
C PRO A 919 18.19 21.87 8.20
N GLU A 920 19.29 21.27 8.73
CA GLU A 920 19.66 19.89 8.41
C GLU A 920 18.70 18.90 9.08
N SER A 921 18.43 19.03 10.38
CA SER A 921 17.49 18.17 11.10
C SER A 921 16.07 18.29 10.53
N LEU A 922 15.65 19.51 10.12
CA LEU A 922 14.33 19.71 9.51
C LEU A 922 14.21 19.08 8.12
N ARG A 923 15.29 19.04 7.32
CA ARG A 923 15.27 18.26 6.06
C ARG A 923 15.16 16.76 6.34
N VAL A 924 15.85 16.25 7.36
CA VAL A 924 15.74 14.85 7.79
C VAL A 924 14.32 14.55 8.26
N LYS A 925 13.74 15.38 9.12
CA LYS A 925 12.33 15.25 9.58
C LYS A 925 11.34 15.37 8.44
N SER A 926 11.56 16.28 7.49
CA SER A 926 10.71 16.39 6.28
C SER A 926 10.76 15.13 5.41
N ARG A 927 11.91 14.51 5.28
CA ARG A 927 12.07 13.20 4.62
C ARG A 927 11.27 12.12 5.36
N TYR A 928 11.41 12.05 6.67
CA TYR A 928 10.65 11.12 7.53
C TYR A 928 9.14 11.29 7.34
N ILE A 929 8.63 12.52 7.35
CA ILE A 929 7.22 12.85 7.11
C ILE A 929 6.75 12.30 5.75
N ARG A 930 7.57 12.47 4.70
CA ARG A 930 7.26 11.93 3.37
C ARG A 930 7.24 10.40 3.33
N GLU A 931 8.27 9.80 3.92
CA GLU A 931 8.45 8.33 3.92
C GLU A 931 7.36 7.60 4.71
N HIS A 932 6.87 8.22 5.80
CA HIS A 932 5.84 7.63 6.65
C HIS A 932 4.41 8.09 6.29
N GLY A 933 4.25 8.87 5.21
CA GLY A 933 2.93 9.32 4.76
C GLY A 933 2.20 10.22 5.75
N LEU A 934 2.95 10.94 6.62
CA LEU A 934 2.35 11.86 7.57
C LEU A 934 1.74 13.07 6.87
N ALA A 935 0.75 13.70 7.51
CA ALA A 935 0.05 14.86 6.97
C ALA A 935 0.96 16.05 6.70
N GLY A 936 2.01 16.24 7.50
CA GLY A 936 2.92 17.36 7.34
C GLY A 936 3.70 17.69 8.62
N ALA A 937 4.12 18.94 8.74
CA ALA A 937 4.79 19.48 9.91
C ALA A 937 4.01 20.64 10.54
N MET A 938 4.04 20.74 11.86
CA MET A 938 3.71 21.96 12.57
C MET A 938 4.91 22.48 13.35
N PHE A 939 4.94 23.75 13.66
CA PHE A 939 6.04 24.29 14.44
C PHE A 939 5.57 25.32 15.49
N TRP A 940 6.18 25.24 16.65
CA TRP A 940 6.12 26.23 17.72
C TRP A 940 7.41 27.02 17.74
N GLU A 941 7.49 28.30 17.54
CA GLU A 941 6.47 29.21 17.08
C GLU A 941 7.11 30.19 16.07
N TYR A 942 6.32 30.84 15.30
CA TYR A 942 6.69 31.59 14.08
C TYR A 942 7.75 32.67 14.32
N SER A 943 7.64 33.46 15.44
CA SER A 943 8.53 34.59 15.70
C SER A 943 9.95 34.17 16.16
N SER A 944 10.16 32.90 16.44
CA SER A 944 11.43 32.36 16.94
C SER A 944 12.50 32.19 15.83
N ASP A 945 12.08 32.17 14.57
CA ASP A 945 12.99 32.17 13.41
C ASP A 945 12.75 33.41 12.50
N PRO A 946 13.25 34.57 12.85
CA PRO A 946 13.12 35.76 12.02
C PRO A 946 13.90 35.69 10.69
N THR A 947 14.79 34.70 10.55
CA THR A 947 15.55 34.49 9.31
C THR A 947 14.75 33.73 8.25
N GLY A 948 13.73 32.98 8.65
CA GLY A 948 12.95 32.09 7.79
C GLY A 948 13.72 30.85 7.31
N ALA A 949 14.87 30.55 7.93
CA ALA A 949 15.73 29.41 7.54
C ALA A 949 15.07 28.06 7.85
N LEU A 950 14.46 27.92 9.03
CA LEU A 950 13.75 26.69 9.42
C LEU A 950 12.48 26.50 8.59
N LEU A 951 11.65 27.55 8.45
CA LEU A 951 10.46 27.49 7.59
C LEU A 951 10.84 27.20 6.13
N GLY A 952 11.93 27.77 5.63
CA GLY A 952 12.46 27.46 4.29
C GLY A 952 12.81 25.98 4.15
N ALA A 953 13.53 25.42 5.12
CA ALA A 953 13.92 24.01 5.12
C ALA A 953 12.71 23.04 5.16
N LEU A 954 11.67 23.37 5.94
CA LEU A 954 10.42 22.62 5.94
C LEU A 954 9.71 22.71 4.59
N PHE A 955 9.57 23.92 4.07
CA PHE A 955 8.87 24.17 2.82
C PHE A 955 9.52 23.45 1.63
N GLU A 956 10.85 23.54 1.50
CA GLU A 956 11.61 22.83 0.47
C GLU A 956 11.60 21.33 0.71
N GLY A 957 11.85 20.91 1.94
CA GLY A 957 11.93 19.51 2.32
C GLY A 957 10.61 18.76 2.13
N LEU A 958 9.47 19.35 2.43
CA LEU A 958 8.14 18.71 2.29
C LEU A 958 7.63 18.70 0.86
N ARG A 959 8.06 19.62 0.01
CA ARG A 959 7.69 19.69 -1.42
C ARG A 959 8.53 18.81 -2.33
N GLY A 960 9.62 18.20 -1.84
CA GLY A 960 10.50 17.36 -2.65
C GLY A 960 11.30 18.10 -3.70
N GLY A 961 11.44 19.41 -3.57
CA GLY A 961 12.25 20.24 -4.44
C GLY A 961 13.75 19.92 -4.29
N SER A 962 14.45 19.78 -5.40
CA SER A 962 15.91 19.72 -5.45
C SER A 962 16.46 21.01 -4.85
N ALA A 963 17.13 20.90 -3.71
CA ALA A 963 18.04 21.96 -3.31
C ALA A 963 19.14 22.01 -4.36
N THR A 964 19.14 23.06 -5.18
CA THR A 964 20.37 23.48 -5.85
C THR A 964 21.36 23.91 -4.76
N PRO A 965 22.64 23.54 -4.85
CA PRO A 965 23.63 23.67 -3.79
C PRO A 965 23.87 25.10 -3.34
#